data_248e7c16eed627621c7a6f29dd91da71
#
_entry.id   248e7c16eed627621c7a6f29dd91da71
#
_cell.length_a   1.000
_cell.length_b   1.000
_cell.length_c   1.000
_cell.angle_alpha   90.00
_cell.angle_beta   90.00
_cell.angle_gamma   90.00
#
_symmetry.space_group_name_H-M   'P 1'
#
loop_
_entity.id
_entity.type
_entity.pdbx_description
1 polymer ?
#
loop_
_entity_poly.entity_id
_entity_poly.type
_entity_poly.pdbx_seq_one_letter_code
_entity_poly.pdbx_strand_id
1 'polypeptide(L)'
;MGCLGNQLLIAILLLSVYGIYCTQYVTVFYGVPAWRNATIPLFCATKNRDTWGTTQCLPDNGDYSELALNVTESFDAWENTVTEQAIEDIWQRFETSIKPCVKLSPLCITMRCNKSETDKWGLTKSSTTTASTTTTTAPAKIDMVNETSSCITHDNCTGLEQEQMIGCKFNMTGLKRDKTKEYNETWYSTDLVCEQGNSTDNESRCYMNHCNTSIIQESCDKHYWDTIRFRYCAPPGYALLRCNDTNYSGFMPKCSKVVVSSCTRMMETQTSTWFGFNGTRAENRTYIYWHGRDNRTIISLNKYYNLTMKCRRPGNKTVLPVTIMSGLVFHSQPVNERPNQAWCWFGGNWKDAIKEVKQTIVKHPRYTGTNNTDKINLTAPRGGDPEVTFMWTNCRGEFLYCKMNWFLNWVEDRDLTTQRPRERHRRNYVPCHIRQIINTWHKVGKNVYLPPREGDLTCNSTVTSLIANIDWTDGNQTNITMSAEVAELYRLELGDYKLVEITPIGLAPTDVKRYTTGGTSRNKRGVFVLGFLGFLATAGSAMGAASLTLTAQSRTLLAGIVQQQQQLLDVVKRQQELLRLTVWGTKNLQTRVTAIEKYLKDQAQLNAWGCAFRQVCHTTVPWPNASLTPDWNNDTWQEWERKVDFLEENITALLEEAQIQQEKNMYELQKLNSWDVFGNWFDLASWIRYIQYGIYIVVGVILLRIVIYIVQMLAKLRQGYRPVFSSPPSYSQQTHIQQDPALPTREGKEGDGGESGGNSSWPWQIEYIHFLIRQLIRLLTWLFNNCRTLLSRAYQILQPILQRLSAALQRIREVLRTELTYLQYGWSYFHEAVQAGWRSATETLAGAWGDLWETLRRGGRWILAIPRRIRQGLELTLL
;
A
#
# COMPACT_ATOMS: atom_id res chain seq x y z
N MET A 1 22.86 -44.64 -48.70
CA MET A 1 22.90 -43.20 -48.24
C MET A 1 21.53 -42.60 -47.97
N GLY A 2 20.43 -43.25 -48.23
CA GLY A 2 19.08 -42.72 -47.93
C GLY A 2 18.55 -42.90 -46.53
N CYS A 3 19.06 -43.85 -45.72
CA CYS A 3 18.56 -44.09 -44.36
C CYS A 3 19.16 -43.19 -43.30
N LEU A 4 20.38 -42.69 -43.48
CA LEU A 4 21.02 -41.77 -42.51
C LEU A 4 20.43 -40.38 -42.56
N GLY A 5 20.01 -39.89 -43.74
CA GLY A 5 19.37 -38.59 -43.88
C GLY A 5 18.03 -38.51 -43.19
N ASN A 6 17.21 -39.57 -43.28
CA ASN A 6 15.89 -39.55 -42.60
C ASN A 6 16.00 -39.66 -41.09
N GLN A 7 16.98 -40.37 -40.56
CA GLN A 7 17.19 -40.43 -39.13
C GLN A 7 17.70 -39.09 -38.56
N LEU A 8 18.56 -38.39 -39.30
CA LEU A 8 19.04 -37.07 -38.93
C LEU A 8 17.91 -36.03 -38.95
N LEU A 9 17.02 -36.11 -39.97
CA LEU A 9 15.88 -35.23 -40.09
C LEU A 9 14.84 -35.47 -38.99
N ILE A 10 14.62 -36.72 -38.62
CA ILE A 10 13.75 -37.09 -37.49
C ILE A 10 14.38 -36.63 -36.15
N ALA A 11 15.71 -36.79 -35.99
CA ALA A 11 16.41 -36.31 -34.79
C ALA A 11 16.38 -34.77 -34.67
N ILE A 12 16.55 -34.04 -35.78
CA ILE A 12 16.42 -32.57 -35.81
C ILE A 12 14.98 -32.16 -35.55
N LEU A 13 13.97 -32.83 -36.08
CA LEU A 13 12.58 -32.61 -35.78
C LEU A 13 12.25 -32.92 -34.31
N LEU A 14 12.74 -34.02 -33.79
CA LEU A 14 12.59 -34.36 -32.36
C LEU A 14 13.31 -33.36 -31.46
N LEU A 15 14.50 -32.91 -31.81
CA LEU A 15 15.22 -31.86 -31.06
C LEU A 15 14.53 -30.50 -31.17
N SER A 16 13.97 -30.14 -32.30
CA SER A 16 13.21 -28.93 -32.44
C SER A 16 11.89 -28.99 -31.66
N VAL A 17 11.22 -30.12 -31.62
CA VAL A 17 10.02 -30.37 -30.81
C VAL A 17 10.37 -30.40 -29.33
N TYR A 18 11.50 -31.01 -28.93
CA TYR A 18 12.00 -30.98 -27.55
C TYR A 18 12.43 -29.56 -27.14
N GLY A 19 13.09 -28.81 -28.04
CA GLY A 19 13.45 -27.42 -27.79
C GLY A 19 12.22 -26.50 -27.61
N ILE A 20 11.13 -26.76 -28.31
CA ILE A 20 9.87 -26.04 -28.16
C ILE A 20 9.18 -26.41 -26.81
N TYR A 21 9.36 -27.63 -26.30
CA TYR A 21 8.74 -28.05 -25.04
C TYR A 21 9.46 -27.55 -23.79
N CYS A 22 10.71 -27.10 -23.88
CA CYS A 22 11.49 -26.60 -22.75
C CYS A 22 11.59 -25.07 -22.67
N THR A 23 10.96 -24.35 -23.59
CA THR A 23 11.01 -22.87 -23.56
C THR A 23 9.99 -22.33 -22.57
N GLN A 24 10.50 -21.70 -21.52
CA GLN A 24 9.67 -20.96 -20.56
C GLN A 24 9.44 -19.53 -21.04
N TYR A 25 8.25 -19.05 -20.83
CA TYR A 25 7.81 -17.70 -21.23
C TYR A 25 7.55 -16.83 -20.02
N VAL A 26 7.71 -15.54 -20.17
CA VAL A 26 7.37 -14.55 -19.13
C VAL A 26 5.87 -14.54 -18.93
N THR A 27 5.46 -14.67 -17.70
CA THR A 27 4.07 -14.52 -17.27
C THR A 27 3.97 -13.38 -16.29
N VAL A 28 3.03 -12.48 -16.51
CA VAL A 28 2.74 -11.35 -15.65
C VAL A 28 1.64 -11.73 -14.67
N PHE A 29 1.91 -11.59 -13.38
CA PHE A 29 0.94 -11.81 -12.31
C PHE A 29 0.55 -10.47 -11.69
N TYR A 30 -0.71 -10.24 -11.46
CA TYR A 30 -1.23 -9.07 -10.76
C TYR A 30 -1.90 -9.46 -9.45
N GLY A 31 -1.56 -8.77 -8.37
CA GLY A 31 -2.03 -9.10 -7.02
C GLY A 31 -1.05 -9.96 -6.21
N VAL A 32 0.22 -9.98 -6.61
CA VAL A 32 1.29 -10.71 -5.93
C VAL A 32 1.54 -10.13 -4.53
N PRO A 33 1.64 -10.96 -3.49
CA PRO A 33 1.95 -10.50 -2.14
C PRO A 33 3.46 -10.24 -1.97
N ALA A 34 3.93 -9.15 -2.54
CA ALA A 34 5.32 -8.70 -2.44
C ALA A 34 5.38 -7.21 -2.13
N TRP A 35 6.47 -6.77 -1.54
CA TRP A 35 6.68 -5.38 -1.15
C TRP A 35 8.13 -4.95 -1.27
N ARG A 36 8.35 -3.63 -1.30
CA ARG A 36 9.65 -2.97 -1.24
C ARG A 36 9.65 -1.91 -0.15
N ASN A 37 10.84 -1.51 0.30
CA ASN A 37 10.97 -0.39 1.22
C ASN A 37 10.47 0.90 0.56
N ALA A 38 9.73 1.71 1.31
CA ALA A 38 9.16 2.96 0.83
C ALA A 38 9.51 4.14 1.74
N THR A 39 9.55 5.34 1.14
CA THR A 39 9.84 6.61 1.82
C THR A 39 8.83 7.66 1.38
N ILE A 40 7.58 7.50 1.78
CA ILE A 40 6.52 8.45 1.42
C ILE A 40 5.90 9.07 2.67
N PRO A 41 5.24 10.24 2.56
CA PRO A 41 4.47 10.81 3.65
C PRO A 41 3.32 9.90 4.08
N LEU A 42 3.12 9.79 5.38
CA LEU A 42 2.02 9.04 5.99
C LEU A 42 0.91 10.00 6.44
N PHE A 43 -0.31 9.49 6.51
CA PHE A 43 -1.42 10.23 7.09
C PHE A 43 -1.35 10.21 8.60
N CYS A 44 -1.65 11.34 9.23
CA CYS A 44 -1.86 11.44 10.65
C CYS A 44 -3.35 11.26 10.98
N ALA A 45 -3.66 10.46 12.00
CA ALA A 45 -5.02 10.27 12.51
C ALA A 45 -5.05 10.47 14.03
N THR A 46 -6.05 11.19 14.53
CA THR A 46 -6.21 11.48 15.95
C THR A 46 -7.67 11.43 16.40
N LYS A 47 -7.90 11.08 17.65
CA LYS A 47 -9.24 11.15 18.28
C LYS A 47 -9.55 12.53 18.87
N ASN A 48 -8.54 13.35 19.10
CA ASN A 48 -8.69 14.69 19.67
C ASN A 48 -9.11 15.67 18.58
N ARG A 49 -10.43 15.97 18.52
CA ARG A 49 -10.99 16.84 17.50
C ARG A 49 -10.89 18.33 17.80
N ASP A 50 -10.63 18.72 19.03
CA ASP A 50 -11.01 20.05 19.53
C ASP A 50 -9.97 21.15 19.30
N THR A 51 -8.74 20.85 18.86
CA THR A 51 -7.73 21.88 18.69
C THR A 51 -6.98 21.83 17.38
N TRP A 52 -5.83 21.19 17.32
CA TRP A 52 -5.09 21.09 16.05
C TRP A 52 -5.33 19.80 15.28
N GLY A 53 -5.92 18.79 15.90
CA GLY A 53 -6.23 17.52 15.26
C GLY A 53 -7.15 17.64 14.06
N THR A 54 -8.06 18.61 14.06
CA THR A 54 -8.97 18.86 12.93
C THR A 54 -8.29 19.51 11.73
N THR A 55 -7.21 20.28 11.95
CA THR A 55 -6.49 21.00 10.90
C THR A 55 -5.27 20.26 10.37
N GLN A 56 -4.68 19.39 11.16
CA GLN A 56 -3.42 18.71 10.85
C GLN A 56 -3.56 17.19 10.70
N CYS A 57 -4.48 16.57 11.43
CA CYS A 57 -4.73 15.14 11.39
C CYS A 57 -6.17 14.82 11.00
N LEU A 58 -6.35 13.70 10.35
CA LEU A 58 -7.67 13.16 10.06
C LEU A 58 -8.30 12.58 11.33
N PRO A 59 -9.64 12.54 11.44
CA PRO A 59 -10.30 11.85 12.54
C PRO A 59 -9.98 10.36 12.48
N ASP A 60 -9.68 9.79 13.65
CA ASP A 60 -9.43 8.35 13.79
C ASP A 60 -10.77 7.58 13.81
N ASN A 61 -10.94 6.64 12.91
CA ASN A 61 -12.19 5.88 12.72
C ASN A 61 -12.25 4.58 13.54
N GLY A 62 -11.31 4.31 14.42
CA GLY A 62 -11.35 3.17 15.31
C GLY A 62 -10.10 2.29 15.29
N ASP A 63 -10.25 1.05 15.79
CA ASP A 63 -9.15 0.10 15.88
C ASP A 63 -8.88 -0.55 14.53
N TYR A 64 -7.60 -0.66 14.19
CA TYR A 64 -7.14 -1.33 12.99
C TYR A 64 -6.68 -2.74 13.34
N SER A 65 -7.15 -3.70 12.54
CA SER A 65 -6.74 -5.08 12.70
C SER A 65 -5.32 -5.30 12.19
N GLU A 66 -4.57 -6.11 12.90
CA GLU A 66 -3.24 -6.58 12.50
C GLU A 66 -3.33 -8.01 11.98
N LEU A 67 -2.63 -8.27 10.90
CA LEU A 67 -2.54 -9.58 10.28
C LEU A 67 -1.13 -10.14 10.46
N ALA A 68 -1.01 -11.32 11.05
CA ALA A 68 0.27 -12.01 11.15
C ALA A 68 0.69 -12.56 9.78
N LEU A 69 1.92 -12.27 9.41
CA LEU A 69 2.56 -12.79 8.20
C LEU A 69 3.60 -13.85 8.57
N ASN A 70 3.70 -14.90 7.79
CA ASN A 70 4.70 -15.93 7.99
C ASN A 70 5.94 -15.66 7.10
N VAL A 71 6.55 -14.51 7.32
CA VAL A 71 7.70 -14.02 6.54
C VAL A 71 8.82 -13.56 7.46
N THR A 72 10.02 -13.43 6.89
CA THR A 72 11.19 -12.88 7.57
C THR A 72 11.52 -11.53 6.95
N GLU A 73 11.63 -10.49 7.79
CA GLU A 73 11.92 -9.11 7.38
C GLU A 73 12.94 -8.48 8.32
N SER A 74 13.74 -7.55 7.80
CA SER A 74 14.70 -6.79 8.59
C SER A 74 14.08 -5.51 9.13
N PHE A 75 14.40 -5.16 10.37
CA PHE A 75 13.93 -3.93 11.03
C PHE A 75 15.10 -3.20 11.70
N ASP A 76 15.08 -1.88 11.58
CA ASP A 76 16.01 -0.99 12.25
C ASP A 76 15.27 0.25 12.76
N ALA A 77 15.35 0.54 14.06
CA ALA A 77 14.67 1.68 14.67
C ALA A 77 15.35 3.02 14.36
N TRP A 78 16.64 3.03 14.03
CA TRP A 78 17.41 4.25 13.76
C TRP A 78 17.47 4.64 12.28
N GLU A 79 17.36 3.67 11.41
CA GLU A 79 17.22 3.87 9.97
C GLU A 79 15.79 3.52 9.52
N ASN A 80 14.84 4.31 9.94
CA ASN A 80 13.42 4.05 9.74
C ASN A 80 12.70 5.32 9.29
N THR A 81 12.05 5.26 8.14
CA THR A 81 11.32 6.40 7.58
C THR A 81 10.14 6.83 8.43
N VAL A 82 9.48 5.89 9.12
CA VAL A 82 8.34 6.20 10.00
C VAL A 82 8.78 7.03 11.18
N THR A 83 9.88 6.66 11.83
CA THR A 83 10.41 7.40 12.98
C THR A 83 10.97 8.77 12.59
N GLU A 84 11.69 8.86 11.49
CA GLU A 84 12.20 10.13 10.98
C GLU A 84 11.06 11.09 10.59
N GLN A 85 10.02 10.56 9.97
CA GLN A 85 8.84 11.34 9.65
C GLN A 85 8.11 11.81 10.91
N ALA A 86 7.98 10.97 11.93
CA ALA A 86 7.36 11.35 13.20
C ALA A 86 8.13 12.48 13.88
N ILE A 87 9.45 12.41 13.91
CA ILE A 87 10.33 13.45 14.46
C ILE A 87 10.15 14.77 13.71
N GLU A 88 10.17 14.73 12.39
CA GLU A 88 10.00 15.92 11.54
C GLU A 88 8.61 16.53 11.70
N ASP A 89 7.56 15.71 11.76
CA ASP A 89 6.19 16.19 11.91
C ASP A 89 5.94 16.84 13.28
N ILE A 90 6.52 16.32 14.35
CA ILE A 90 6.43 16.93 15.67
C ILE A 90 7.18 18.27 15.68
N TRP A 91 8.33 18.32 15.02
CA TRP A 91 9.06 19.58 14.86
C TRP A 91 8.24 20.62 14.07
N GLN A 92 7.62 20.23 12.95
CA GLN A 92 6.76 21.10 12.15
C GLN A 92 5.57 21.63 12.96
N ARG A 93 5.03 20.84 13.85
CA ARG A 93 3.99 21.27 14.77
C ARG A 93 4.45 22.44 15.65
N PHE A 94 5.64 22.34 16.22
CA PHE A 94 6.22 23.43 17.02
C PHE A 94 6.53 24.66 16.17
N GLU A 95 7.08 24.46 15.01
CA GLU A 95 7.38 25.57 14.08
C GLU A 95 6.11 26.31 13.65
N THR A 96 5.03 25.60 13.38
CA THR A 96 3.73 26.19 13.03
C THR A 96 3.15 27.00 14.18
N SER A 97 3.37 26.59 15.43
CA SER A 97 2.91 27.36 16.61
C SER A 97 3.64 28.69 16.78
N ILE A 98 4.85 28.80 16.29
CA ILE A 98 5.74 29.96 16.46
C ILE A 98 5.63 30.92 15.27
N LYS A 99 5.54 30.41 14.06
CA LYS A 99 5.68 31.18 12.81
C LYS A 99 4.74 32.38 12.67
N PRO A 100 3.44 32.31 13.03
CA PRO A 100 2.53 33.46 12.92
C PRO A 100 2.60 34.41 14.11
N CYS A 101 3.47 34.15 15.09
CA CYS A 101 3.44 34.81 16.38
C CYS A 101 4.38 36.00 16.46
N VAL A 102 4.20 36.80 17.51
CA VAL A 102 4.90 38.03 17.76
C VAL A 102 6.40 37.80 17.92
N LYS A 103 7.22 38.53 17.18
CA LYS A 103 8.65 38.63 17.42
C LYS A 103 8.90 39.59 18.56
N LEU A 104 9.61 39.13 19.60
CA LEU A 104 9.90 39.90 20.79
C LEU A 104 11.13 40.81 20.65
N SER A 105 11.64 41.04 19.44
CA SER A 105 12.77 41.99 19.22
C SER A 105 12.55 43.36 19.82
N PRO A 106 11.37 43.97 19.86
CA PRO A 106 11.11 45.23 20.56
C PRO A 106 11.32 45.14 22.07
N LEU A 107 11.22 43.95 22.70
CA LEU A 107 11.49 43.75 24.13
C LEU A 107 12.96 43.51 24.45
N CYS A 108 13.83 43.43 23.47
CA CYS A 108 15.28 43.41 23.63
C CYS A 108 15.82 44.80 24.02
N ILE A 109 15.30 45.37 25.05
CA ILE A 109 15.69 46.67 25.63
C ILE A 109 16.30 46.48 27.03
N THR A 110 17.01 47.50 27.48
CA THR A 110 17.53 47.53 28.81
C THR A 110 16.39 47.62 29.80
N MET A 111 16.29 46.70 30.74
CA MET A 111 15.32 46.71 31.83
C MET A 111 15.98 47.10 33.11
N ARG A 112 15.28 47.82 33.96
CA ARG A 112 15.73 48.19 35.29
C ARG A 112 15.17 47.19 36.29
N CYS A 113 16.05 46.35 36.84
CA CYS A 113 15.67 45.27 37.71
C CYS A 113 16.14 45.56 39.13
N ASN A 114 15.47 45.00 40.14
CA ASN A 114 15.81 45.13 41.53
C ASN A 114 17.20 44.54 41.85
N LYS A 115 18.15 45.33 42.27
CA LYS A 115 19.52 44.94 42.50
C LYS A 115 19.64 43.91 43.63
N SER A 116 18.85 44.06 44.67
CA SER A 116 18.89 43.09 45.78
C SER A 116 18.50 41.69 45.35
N GLU A 117 17.61 41.55 44.40
CA GLU A 117 17.18 40.28 43.82
C GLU A 117 18.20 39.75 42.81
N THR A 118 18.77 40.59 41.97
CA THR A 118 19.79 40.19 40.99
C THR A 118 21.07 39.72 41.68
N ASP A 119 21.48 40.38 42.79
CA ASP A 119 22.64 39.98 43.56
C ASP A 119 22.38 38.69 44.35
N LYS A 120 21.18 38.54 44.94
CA LYS A 120 20.75 37.35 45.66
C LYS A 120 20.81 36.08 44.78
N TRP A 121 20.40 36.21 43.52
CA TRP A 121 20.37 35.07 42.58
C TRP A 121 21.63 34.97 41.73
N GLY A 122 22.64 35.82 41.97
CA GLY A 122 23.96 35.72 41.33
C GLY A 122 24.07 36.16 39.89
N LEU A 123 23.16 37.00 39.42
CA LEU A 123 23.18 37.52 38.04
C LEU A 123 24.21 38.63 37.86
N THR A 124 24.62 39.29 38.90
CA THR A 124 25.60 40.42 38.93
C THR A 124 26.92 40.06 39.61
N LYS A 125 27.41 38.84 39.48
CA LYS A 125 28.63 38.42 40.20
C LYS A 125 29.89 39.13 39.75
N SER A 126 30.48 39.90 40.69
CA SER A 126 31.89 40.02 40.96
C SER A 126 32.42 38.76 41.64
N SER A 127 33.53 38.26 41.24
CA SER A 127 34.17 37.00 41.62
C SER A 127 34.74 36.97 43.05
N THR A 128 33.95 37.24 44.04
CA THR A 128 34.33 37.05 45.44
C THR A 128 33.14 36.71 46.33
N THR A 129 32.75 35.45 46.22
CA THR A 129 31.91 34.90 47.31
C THR A 129 32.72 33.88 48.10
N THR A 130 33.24 34.32 49.23
CA THR A 130 33.56 33.51 50.36
C THR A 130 32.29 32.73 50.74
N ALA A 131 32.27 31.48 50.41
CA ALA A 131 31.26 30.55 50.90
C ALA A 131 31.37 30.44 52.38
N SER A 132 30.40 30.95 53.12
CA SER A 132 30.28 30.63 54.57
C SER A 132 29.96 29.13 54.64
N THR A 133 30.98 28.37 54.97
CA THR A 133 30.92 26.95 55.34
C THR A 133 30.36 26.86 56.77
N THR A 134 29.08 26.73 56.88
CA THR A 134 28.48 26.09 58.04
C THR A 134 28.53 24.59 57.85
N THR A 135 29.58 24.00 58.38
CA THR A 135 29.72 22.53 58.51
C THR A 135 28.79 22.05 59.64
N THR A 136 27.59 21.73 59.31
CA THR A 136 26.73 20.85 60.08
C THR A 136 26.81 19.47 59.49
N THR A 137 27.60 18.60 60.08
CA THR A 137 27.58 17.16 59.90
C THR A 137 26.26 16.59 60.41
N ALA A 138 25.17 16.80 59.70
CA ALA A 138 23.94 16.08 59.96
C ALA A 138 24.01 14.72 59.33
N PRO A 139 23.55 13.62 59.96
CA PRO A 139 23.49 12.32 59.31
C PRO A 139 22.64 12.39 58.03
N ALA A 140 22.99 11.59 57.01
CA ALA A 140 22.27 11.52 55.77
C ALA A 140 20.79 11.19 56.03
N LYS A 141 19.93 12.17 55.91
CA LYS A 141 18.50 12.04 56.14
C LYS A 141 17.81 11.60 54.86
N ILE A 142 17.06 10.52 54.91
CA ILE A 142 16.24 10.06 53.82
C ILE A 142 14.86 10.69 53.96
N ASP A 143 14.55 11.63 53.09
CA ASP A 143 13.24 12.29 53.04
C ASP A 143 12.41 11.70 51.90
N MET A 144 11.29 11.06 52.24
CA MET A 144 10.37 10.44 51.32
C MET A 144 9.07 11.20 51.29
N VAL A 145 8.60 11.48 50.05
CA VAL A 145 7.30 12.10 49.78
C VAL A 145 6.38 11.05 49.16
N ASN A 146 5.20 10.92 49.74
CA ASN A 146 4.10 10.11 49.19
C ASN A 146 2.84 10.98 49.04
N GLU A 147 1.77 10.44 48.48
CA GLU A 147 0.53 11.18 48.20
C GLU A 147 -0.13 11.79 49.47
N THR A 148 0.16 11.25 50.61
CA THR A 148 -0.36 11.70 51.90
C THR A 148 0.56 12.67 52.65
N SER A 149 1.70 13.02 52.07
CA SER A 149 2.67 13.88 52.71
C SER A 149 2.16 15.32 52.82
N SER A 150 2.30 15.90 54.03
CA SER A 150 1.87 17.29 54.31
C SER A 150 2.58 18.33 53.44
N CYS A 151 3.75 18.02 52.90
CA CYS A 151 4.47 18.94 52.06
C CYS A 151 3.84 19.15 50.70
N ILE A 152 2.94 18.25 50.23
CA ILE A 152 2.17 18.44 48.99
C ILE A 152 1.12 19.54 49.14
N THR A 153 0.46 19.58 50.29
CA THR A 153 -0.63 20.53 50.54
C THR A 153 -0.12 21.88 51.06
N HIS A 154 1.02 21.91 51.77
CA HIS A 154 1.57 23.10 52.41
C HIS A 154 2.85 23.61 51.75
N ASP A 155 3.35 23.02 50.70
CA ASP A 155 4.57 23.41 49.98
C ASP A 155 5.85 23.56 50.83
N ASN A 156 5.92 22.84 51.94
CA ASN A 156 6.99 22.91 52.94
C ASN A 156 7.95 21.72 52.86
N CYS A 157 8.21 21.20 51.66
CA CYS A 157 9.19 20.14 51.48
C CYS A 157 10.60 20.62 51.85
N THR A 158 11.34 19.80 52.57
CA THR A 158 12.68 20.13 53.05
C THR A 158 13.67 20.34 51.91
N GLY A 159 14.37 21.48 51.89
CA GLY A 159 15.39 21.77 50.87
C GLY A 159 14.89 22.49 49.63
N LEU A 160 13.59 22.71 49.50
CA LEU A 160 13.03 23.55 48.46
C LEU A 160 13.13 25.03 48.89
N GLU A 161 13.61 25.86 48.01
CA GLU A 161 13.78 27.31 48.22
C GLU A 161 12.60 28.07 47.55
N GLN A 162 12.56 29.38 47.74
CA GLN A 162 11.65 30.23 47.00
C GLN A 162 12.04 30.30 45.53
N GLU A 163 11.06 30.50 44.64
CA GLU A 163 11.29 30.67 43.21
C GLU A 163 12.22 31.88 42.98
N GLN A 164 13.17 31.69 42.07
CA GLN A 164 14.14 32.72 41.70
C GLN A 164 13.51 33.70 40.70
N MET A 165 12.72 34.62 41.18
CA MET A 165 12.09 35.66 40.37
C MET A 165 12.66 37.03 40.61
N ILE A 166 12.76 37.82 39.56
CA ILE A 166 13.30 39.17 39.57
C ILE A 166 12.24 40.12 39.00
N GLY A 167 11.91 41.14 39.79
CA GLY A 167 11.03 42.21 39.37
C GLY A 167 11.79 43.24 38.54
N CYS A 168 11.35 43.48 37.31
CA CYS A 168 11.95 44.43 36.38
C CYS A 168 10.93 45.45 35.92
N LYS A 169 11.41 46.66 35.59
CA LYS A 169 10.64 47.73 34.98
C LYS A 169 11.23 48.15 33.67
N PHE A 170 10.39 48.38 32.69
CA PHE A 170 10.81 48.88 31.40
C PHE A 170 9.82 49.88 30.83
N ASN A 171 10.31 50.82 30.05
CA ASN A 171 9.52 51.80 29.35
C ASN A 171 9.32 51.39 27.92
N MET A 172 8.05 51.37 27.46
CA MET A 172 7.72 51.02 26.12
C MET A 172 6.65 51.94 25.54
N THR A 173 6.78 52.27 24.27
CA THR A 173 5.76 52.99 23.53
C THR A 173 4.53 52.12 23.30
N GLY A 174 3.36 52.58 23.78
CA GLY A 174 2.07 51.85 23.55
C GLY A 174 1.51 52.14 22.18
N LEU A 175 0.21 51.81 21.99
CA LEU A 175 -0.56 52.02 20.74
C LEU A 175 -0.58 53.51 20.29
N LYS A 176 -0.51 54.45 21.22
CA LYS A 176 -0.40 55.88 20.93
C LYS A 176 1.08 56.23 20.86
N ARG A 177 1.56 56.61 19.68
CA ARG A 177 2.99 56.88 19.35
C ARG A 177 3.73 57.86 20.27
N ASP A 178 3.01 58.72 20.96
CA ASP A 178 3.62 59.82 21.69
C ASP A 178 3.70 59.60 23.23
N LYS A 179 3.25 58.48 23.73
CA LYS A 179 3.28 58.18 25.18
C LYS A 179 3.99 56.86 25.48
N THR A 180 5.14 57.01 26.14
CA THR A 180 5.83 55.89 26.75
C THR A 180 5.12 55.56 28.07
N LYS A 181 4.86 54.29 28.30
CA LYS A 181 4.30 53.75 29.55
C LYS A 181 5.33 52.82 30.18
N GLU A 182 5.43 52.93 31.48
CA GLU A 182 6.26 52.04 32.31
C GLU A 182 5.46 50.78 32.62
N TYR A 183 6.06 49.62 32.36
CA TYR A 183 5.52 48.31 32.65
C TYR A 183 6.37 47.61 33.72
N ASN A 184 5.70 46.89 34.61
CA ASN A 184 6.32 46.01 35.57
C ASN A 184 6.21 44.58 35.09
N GLU A 185 7.30 43.84 35.10
CA GLU A 185 7.37 42.46 34.69
C GLU A 185 8.19 41.66 35.73
N THR A 186 7.78 40.44 35.97
CA THR A 186 8.54 39.50 36.81
C THR A 186 9.15 38.43 35.95
N TRP A 187 10.45 38.29 35.97
CA TRP A 187 11.23 37.35 35.18
C TRP A 187 11.81 36.26 36.06
N TYR A 188 11.93 35.06 35.52
CA TYR A 188 12.77 34.04 36.15
C TYR A 188 14.24 34.39 35.96
N SER A 189 15.06 34.13 36.99
CA SER A 189 16.48 34.47 36.95
C SER A 189 17.26 33.87 35.78
N THR A 190 16.82 32.71 35.30
CA THR A 190 17.43 32.00 34.16
C THR A 190 17.17 32.65 32.77
N ASP A 191 16.16 33.51 32.69
CA ASP A 191 15.77 34.19 31.45
C ASP A 191 16.42 35.57 31.28
N LEU A 192 17.17 36.05 32.25
CA LEU A 192 17.81 37.34 32.26
C LEU A 192 19.34 37.24 32.23
N VAL A 193 19.97 38.21 31.56
CA VAL A 193 21.40 38.50 31.61
C VAL A 193 21.54 39.92 32.11
N CYS A 194 22.23 40.09 33.19
CA CYS A 194 22.41 41.41 33.84
C CYS A 194 23.87 41.91 33.73
N GLU A 195 24.02 43.22 33.57
CA GLU A 195 25.30 43.90 33.55
C GLU A 195 25.75 44.23 35.00
N GLN A 196 27.04 44.21 35.21
CA GLN A 196 27.61 44.72 36.48
C GLN A 196 27.43 46.26 36.51
N GLY A 197 26.46 46.71 37.28
CA GLY A 197 26.29 48.14 37.57
C GLY A 197 27.21 48.70 38.63
N ASN A 198 27.40 50.02 38.64
CA ASN A 198 28.09 50.71 39.71
C ASN A 198 27.42 50.45 41.06
N SER A 199 28.19 50.36 42.12
CA SER A 199 27.78 49.98 43.45
C SER A 199 26.78 50.95 44.13
N THR A 200 26.49 52.07 43.49
CA THR A 200 25.67 53.16 44.09
C THR A 200 24.19 53.10 43.64
N ASP A 201 23.85 52.38 42.57
CA ASP A 201 22.49 52.31 42.09
C ASP A 201 21.73 51.15 42.70
N ASN A 202 20.47 51.39 43.12
CA ASN A 202 19.59 50.32 43.63
C ASN A 202 18.96 49.46 42.49
N GLU A 203 19.24 49.78 41.24
CA GLU A 203 18.71 49.09 40.08
C GLU A 203 19.84 48.46 39.23
N SER A 204 19.64 47.27 38.78
CA SER A 204 20.54 46.58 37.85
C SER A 204 19.99 46.68 36.45
N ARG A 205 20.88 46.78 35.44
CA ARG A 205 20.49 46.74 34.04
C ARG A 205 20.52 45.30 33.55
N CYS A 206 19.38 44.81 33.10
CA CYS A 206 19.25 43.45 32.61
C CYS A 206 18.61 43.42 31.24
N TYR A 207 18.92 42.36 30.47
CA TYR A 207 18.33 42.07 29.16
C TYR A 207 17.75 40.66 29.18
N MET A 208 16.81 40.43 28.28
CA MET A 208 16.37 39.06 27.99
C MET A 208 17.53 38.22 27.50
N ASN A 209 17.61 36.97 27.94
CA ASN A 209 18.62 36.04 27.49
C ASN A 209 18.48 35.77 25.99
N HIS A 210 19.60 35.62 25.27
CA HIS A 210 19.67 35.38 23.82
C HIS A 210 19.17 36.50 22.90
N CYS A 211 18.88 37.70 23.39
CA CYS A 211 18.49 38.84 22.57
C CYS A 211 19.55 39.28 21.55
N ASN A 212 20.82 39.17 21.88
CA ASN A 212 21.94 39.60 21.03
C ASN A 212 22.32 38.59 19.94
N THR A 213 21.89 37.34 20.09
CA THR A 213 22.35 36.20 19.23
C THR A 213 21.26 35.65 18.34
N SER A 214 20.00 35.83 18.67
CA SER A 214 18.88 35.25 17.93
C SER A 214 17.63 36.10 18.03
N ILE A 215 16.72 35.87 17.12
CA ILE A 215 15.35 36.43 17.19
C ILE A 215 14.53 35.53 18.08
N ILE A 216 13.91 36.10 19.11
CA ILE A 216 13.01 35.42 20.03
C ILE A 216 11.58 35.64 19.56
N GLN A 217 10.82 34.56 19.42
CA GLN A 217 9.39 34.62 19.11
C GLN A 217 8.58 34.09 20.27
N GLU A 218 7.43 34.67 20.54
CA GLU A 218 6.45 34.16 21.48
C GLU A 218 5.65 33.02 20.86
N SER A 219 5.44 31.92 21.56
CA SER A 219 4.49 30.89 21.16
C SER A 219 3.08 31.36 21.52
N CYS A 220 2.30 31.80 20.56
CA CYS A 220 0.99 32.36 20.79
C CYS A 220 -0.12 31.33 20.96
N ASP A 221 0.08 30.12 20.48
CA ASP A 221 -0.87 29.04 20.61
C ASP A 221 -0.39 27.98 21.62
N LYS A 222 -0.99 28.02 22.81
CA LYS A 222 -0.64 27.12 23.90
C LYS A 222 -1.05 25.65 23.63
N HIS A 223 -1.96 25.42 22.74
CA HIS A 223 -2.46 24.06 22.43
C HIS A 223 -1.39 23.19 21.79
N TYR A 224 -0.44 23.75 21.06
CA TYR A 224 0.65 23.03 20.43
C TYR A 224 1.67 22.44 21.41
N TRP A 225 1.69 22.93 22.64
CA TRP A 225 2.58 22.43 23.71
C TRP A 225 1.90 21.38 24.58
N ASP A 226 0.62 21.17 24.45
CA ASP A 226 -0.09 20.09 25.09
C ASP A 226 0.16 18.79 24.34
N THR A 227 0.24 17.69 25.08
CA THR A 227 0.41 16.37 24.48
C THR A 227 -0.88 15.91 23.84
N ILE A 228 -0.78 15.35 22.67
CA ILE A 228 -1.89 14.67 22.01
C ILE A 228 -1.47 13.27 21.59
N ARG A 229 -2.46 12.42 21.41
CA ARG A 229 -2.27 11.09 20.85
C ARG A 229 -2.67 11.07 19.37
N PHE A 230 -1.81 10.52 18.55
CA PHE A 230 -2.06 10.33 17.14
C PHE A 230 -1.45 9.02 16.64
N ARG A 231 -1.85 8.60 15.48
CA ARG A 231 -1.24 7.48 14.77
C ARG A 231 -0.96 7.85 13.34
N TYR A 232 -0.03 7.14 12.73
CA TYR A 232 0.21 7.21 11.30
C TYR A 232 -0.54 6.10 10.58
N CYS A 233 -1.12 6.43 9.44
CA CYS A 233 -1.75 5.47 8.55
C CYS A 233 -1.10 5.54 7.17
N ALA A 234 -0.87 4.38 6.59
CA ALA A 234 -0.31 4.28 5.25
C ALA A 234 -1.36 4.62 4.19
N PRO A 235 -0.98 5.31 3.11
CA PRO A 235 -1.87 5.55 1.99
C PRO A 235 -2.18 4.25 1.24
N PRO A 236 -3.20 4.23 0.37
CA PRO A 236 -3.51 3.07 -0.46
C PRO A 236 -2.30 2.60 -1.28
N GLY A 237 -2.08 1.29 -1.34
CA GLY A 237 -0.92 0.70 -2.00
C GLY A 237 0.34 0.61 -1.15
N TYR A 238 0.26 1.01 0.11
CA TYR A 238 1.33 0.93 1.10
C TYR A 238 0.84 0.24 2.36
N ALA A 239 1.76 -0.28 3.13
CA ALA A 239 1.46 -0.95 4.37
C ALA A 239 2.55 -0.72 5.41
N LEU A 240 2.20 -0.90 6.67
CA LEU A 240 3.12 -0.85 7.78
C LEU A 240 3.36 -2.26 8.31
N LEU A 241 4.60 -2.70 8.28
CA LEU A 241 5.05 -3.96 8.88
C LEU A 241 5.56 -3.70 10.29
N ARG A 242 5.23 -4.57 11.22
CA ARG A 242 5.70 -4.52 12.60
C ARG A 242 6.37 -5.82 12.99
N CYS A 243 7.55 -5.72 13.61
CA CYS A 243 8.20 -6.87 14.22
C CYS A 243 7.58 -7.14 15.60
N ASN A 244 6.81 -8.22 15.71
CA ASN A 244 6.14 -8.64 16.94
C ASN A 244 6.97 -9.67 17.72
N ASP A 245 8.28 -9.53 17.70
CA ASP A 245 9.18 -10.42 18.44
C ASP A 245 9.55 -9.79 19.79
N THR A 246 9.45 -10.58 20.86
CA THR A 246 9.84 -10.13 22.21
C THR A 246 11.35 -9.88 22.34
N ASN A 247 12.17 -10.45 21.46
CA ASN A 247 13.63 -10.26 21.44
C ASN A 247 14.07 -9.05 20.59
N TYR A 248 13.14 -8.29 20.06
CA TYR A 248 13.46 -7.09 19.29
C TYR A 248 14.18 -6.04 20.15
N SER A 249 15.37 -5.64 19.72
CA SER A 249 16.24 -4.71 20.45
C SER A 249 16.58 -3.44 19.65
N GLY A 250 15.72 -3.02 18.74
CA GLY A 250 15.92 -1.87 17.87
C GLY A 250 16.65 -2.18 16.57
N PHE A 251 17.32 -3.30 16.49
CA PHE A 251 17.95 -3.81 15.28
C PHE A 251 17.77 -5.32 15.21
N MET A 252 17.04 -5.80 14.22
CA MET A 252 16.82 -7.21 13.98
C MET A 252 16.83 -7.50 12.48
N PRO A 253 17.92 -8.06 11.94
CA PRO A 253 18.00 -8.33 10.51
C PRO A 253 17.08 -9.45 10.04
N LYS A 254 16.60 -10.30 10.94
CA LYS A 254 15.72 -11.43 10.64
C LYS A 254 14.58 -11.55 11.66
N CYS A 255 13.59 -10.70 11.56
CA CYS A 255 12.37 -10.83 12.33
C CYS A 255 11.42 -11.83 11.68
N SER A 256 11.12 -12.93 12.35
CA SER A 256 10.23 -13.99 11.83
C SER A 256 8.76 -13.79 12.21
N LYS A 257 8.47 -12.93 13.18
CA LYS A 257 7.12 -12.63 13.65
C LYS A 257 6.68 -11.26 13.15
N VAL A 258 6.40 -11.18 11.87
CA VAL A 258 6.00 -9.93 11.21
C VAL A 258 4.49 -9.82 11.16
N VAL A 259 3.99 -8.65 11.49
CA VAL A 259 2.56 -8.29 11.45
C VAL A 259 2.38 -7.13 10.49
N VAL A 260 1.35 -7.18 9.66
CA VAL A 260 0.99 -6.11 8.75
C VAL A 260 -0.26 -5.39 9.22
N SER A 261 -0.27 -4.07 9.09
CA SER A 261 -1.44 -3.23 9.36
C SER A 261 -1.45 -2.01 8.45
N SER A 262 -2.57 -1.33 8.40
CA SER A 262 -2.68 -0.06 7.66
C SER A 262 -2.27 1.15 8.49
N CYS A 263 -2.30 1.04 9.81
CA CYS A 263 -1.98 2.13 10.73
C CYS A 263 -1.07 1.66 11.86
N THR A 264 -0.33 2.60 12.43
CA THR A 264 0.49 2.36 13.62
C THR A 264 -0.36 2.36 14.89
N ARG A 265 0.26 2.00 16.03
CA ARG A 265 -0.35 2.23 17.33
C ARG A 265 -0.49 3.73 17.63
N MET A 266 -1.37 4.08 18.54
CA MET A 266 -1.44 5.45 19.05
C MET A 266 -0.17 5.80 19.81
N MET A 267 0.36 6.98 19.53
CA MET A 267 1.57 7.52 20.15
C MET A 267 1.26 8.88 20.75
N GLU A 268 1.77 9.16 21.92
CA GLU A 268 1.66 10.48 22.55
C GLU A 268 2.81 11.39 22.11
N THR A 269 2.51 12.63 21.75
CA THR A 269 3.51 13.63 21.37
C THR A 269 4.12 14.24 22.63
N GLN A 270 5.03 13.56 23.21
CA GLN A 270 5.69 14.02 24.41
C GLN A 270 7.11 14.48 24.10
N THR A 271 7.50 15.59 24.74
CA THR A 271 8.86 16.10 24.70
C THR A 271 9.41 16.22 26.09
N SER A 272 10.46 15.47 26.40
CA SER A 272 11.17 15.51 27.68
C SER A 272 12.58 14.97 27.50
N THR A 273 13.46 15.25 28.44
CA THR A 273 14.78 14.62 28.48
C THR A 273 14.82 13.58 29.59
N TRP A 274 15.78 12.70 29.56
CA TRP A 274 16.05 11.64 30.53
C TRP A 274 15.00 10.53 30.54
N PHE A 275 13.71 10.87 30.69
CA PHE A 275 12.62 9.93 30.83
C PHE A 275 11.59 10.11 29.72
N GLY A 276 10.94 9.02 29.33
CA GLY A 276 9.73 9.02 28.52
C GLY A 276 8.50 8.78 29.39
N PHE A 277 7.42 9.52 29.15
CA PHE A 277 6.18 9.44 29.91
C PHE A 277 5.02 8.94 29.07
N ASN A 278 4.12 8.21 29.70
CA ASN A 278 2.86 7.73 29.08
C ASN A 278 3.06 6.96 27.76
N GLY A 279 4.19 6.28 27.61
CA GLY A 279 4.48 5.49 26.42
C GLY A 279 3.59 4.27 26.30
N THR A 280 3.24 3.90 25.06
CA THR A 280 2.39 2.74 24.75
C THR A 280 3.18 1.43 24.64
N ARG A 281 4.51 1.51 24.54
CA ARG A 281 5.41 0.36 24.40
C ARG A 281 5.80 -0.31 25.71
N ALA A 282 5.41 0.25 26.85
CA ALA A 282 5.70 -0.34 28.16
C ALA A 282 4.98 -1.68 28.32
N GLU A 283 5.73 -2.70 28.67
CA GLU A 283 5.26 -4.07 28.91
C GLU A 283 5.64 -4.53 30.33
N ASN A 284 5.22 -5.71 30.73
CA ASN A 284 5.59 -6.30 32.01
C ASN A 284 7.03 -6.88 32.00
N ARG A 285 7.93 -6.25 31.29
CA ARG A 285 9.35 -6.61 31.19
C ARG A 285 10.19 -5.36 30.87
N THR A 286 11.44 -5.37 31.20
CA THR A 286 12.43 -4.36 30.81
C THR A 286 13.16 -4.84 29.57
N TYR A 287 13.22 -4.00 28.54
CA TYR A 287 13.96 -4.26 27.31
C TYR A 287 14.67 -3.01 26.81
N ILE A 288 15.67 -3.20 25.98
CA ILE A 288 16.58 -2.14 25.53
C ILE A 288 16.58 -2.10 24.01
N TYR A 289 16.37 -0.90 23.47
CA TYR A 289 16.69 -0.60 22.08
C TYR A 289 18.09 -0.01 22.02
N TRP A 290 18.99 -0.71 21.39
CA TRP A 290 20.40 -0.32 21.32
C TRP A 290 20.80 0.00 19.90
N HIS A 291 21.41 1.18 19.68
CA HIS A 291 21.91 1.58 18.38
C HIS A 291 23.00 0.60 17.87
N GLY A 292 22.96 0.24 16.58
CA GLY A 292 23.85 -0.76 16.03
C GLY A 292 25.35 -0.42 16.03
N ARG A 293 25.70 0.87 16.05
CA ARG A 293 27.08 1.37 15.98
C ARG A 293 27.50 2.21 17.19
N ASP A 294 26.55 2.87 17.83
CA ASP A 294 26.79 3.77 18.97
C ASP A 294 26.34 3.16 20.28
N ASN A 295 26.70 3.82 21.37
CA ASN A 295 26.26 3.45 22.72
C ASN A 295 24.93 4.11 23.11
N ARG A 296 24.22 4.71 22.16
CA ARG A 296 22.89 5.28 22.39
C ARG A 296 21.87 4.17 22.62
N THR A 297 21.12 4.32 23.69
CA THR A 297 20.09 3.34 24.06
C THR A 297 18.81 4.01 24.49
N ILE A 298 17.71 3.30 24.31
CA ILE A 298 16.43 3.63 24.93
C ILE A 298 15.98 2.39 25.68
N ILE A 299 15.73 2.56 26.95
CA ILE A 299 15.36 1.47 27.85
C ILE A 299 13.90 1.60 28.19
N SER A 300 13.10 0.61 27.83
CA SER A 300 11.70 0.53 28.26
C SER A 300 11.61 -0.09 29.63
N LEU A 301 11.02 0.62 30.56
CA LEU A 301 10.89 0.19 31.95
C LEU A 301 9.71 -0.76 32.15
N ASN A 302 9.83 -1.65 33.11
CA ASN A 302 8.79 -2.60 33.45
C ASN A 302 7.58 -1.88 34.06
N LYS A 303 6.43 -2.06 33.46
CA LYS A 303 5.15 -1.48 33.90
C LYS A 303 4.70 -1.97 35.28
N TYR A 304 5.16 -3.13 35.71
CA TYR A 304 4.81 -3.73 36.98
C TYR A 304 5.18 -2.85 38.19
N TYR A 305 6.25 -2.08 38.10
CA TYR A 305 6.74 -1.25 39.22
C TYR A 305 5.94 0.03 39.42
N ASN A 306 4.97 0.35 38.59
CA ASN A 306 4.13 1.56 38.66
C ASN A 306 4.93 2.85 38.89
N LEU A 307 5.95 3.08 38.09
CA LEU A 307 6.78 4.26 38.15
C LEU A 307 5.99 5.49 37.73
N THR A 308 5.94 6.48 38.62
CA THR A 308 5.24 7.74 38.37
C THR A 308 6.15 8.93 38.66
N MET A 309 5.94 10.00 37.93
CA MET A 309 6.51 11.31 38.24
C MET A 309 5.38 12.33 38.30
N LYS A 310 5.30 13.02 39.42
CA LYS A 310 4.31 14.06 39.64
C LYS A 310 5.05 15.37 39.90
N CYS A 311 4.66 16.41 39.14
CA CYS A 311 5.26 17.73 39.26
C CYS A 311 4.23 18.76 39.71
N ARG A 312 4.69 19.72 40.48
CA ARG A 312 3.87 20.82 40.93
C ARG A 312 4.63 22.14 40.82
N ARG A 313 3.95 23.14 40.29
CA ARG A 313 4.36 24.54 40.40
C ARG A 313 3.36 25.26 41.31
N PRO A 314 3.71 25.55 42.56
CA PRO A 314 2.82 26.24 43.49
C PRO A 314 2.67 27.72 43.11
N GLY A 315 1.61 28.34 43.57
CA GLY A 315 1.37 29.76 43.42
C GLY A 315 0.19 30.13 42.50
N ASN A 316 -0.40 31.25 42.87
CA ASN A 316 -1.50 31.80 42.09
C ASN A 316 -0.96 32.87 41.13
N LYS A 317 -0.56 32.46 39.93
CA LYS A 317 -0.07 33.37 38.88
C LYS A 317 -1.20 33.99 38.12
N THR A 318 -1.10 35.30 37.87
CA THR A 318 -1.96 36.04 36.94
C THR A 318 -1.17 36.45 35.74
N VAL A 319 -1.76 36.33 34.57
CA VAL A 319 -1.18 36.70 33.29
C VAL A 319 -1.97 37.85 32.69
N LEU A 320 -1.29 38.94 32.35
CA LEU A 320 -1.92 40.10 31.73
C LEU A 320 -1.42 40.32 30.32
N PRO A 321 -2.29 40.53 29.35
CA PRO A 321 -1.89 40.93 28.01
C PRO A 321 -1.39 42.36 28.01
N VAL A 322 -0.18 42.60 27.52
CA VAL A 322 0.43 43.91 27.35
C VAL A 322 0.54 44.22 25.85
N THR A 323 -0.01 45.31 25.42
CA THR A 323 0.11 45.78 24.02
C THR A 323 1.42 46.54 23.85
N ILE A 324 2.31 45.98 23.06
CA ILE A 324 3.61 46.59 22.70
C ILE A 324 3.52 47.30 21.35
N MET A 325 4.67 47.98 20.99
CA MET A 325 4.77 48.73 19.71
C MET A 325 4.05 48.04 18.56
N SER A 326 3.30 48.81 17.75
CA SER A 326 2.54 48.37 16.55
C SER A 326 1.32 47.49 16.84
N GLY A 327 0.77 47.50 18.05
CA GLY A 327 -0.48 46.80 18.36
C GLY A 327 -0.32 45.31 18.65
N LEU A 328 0.92 44.80 18.77
CA LEU A 328 1.22 43.44 19.15
C LEU A 328 0.99 43.18 20.64
N VAL A 329 0.46 42.02 21.00
CA VAL A 329 0.15 41.66 22.37
C VAL A 329 1.22 40.72 22.93
N PHE A 330 1.81 41.06 24.04
CA PHE A 330 2.74 40.27 24.82
C PHE A 330 2.08 39.86 26.13
N HIS A 331 2.21 38.57 26.49
CA HIS A 331 1.67 38.07 27.75
C HIS A 331 2.70 38.27 28.86
N SER A 332 2.37 39.10 29.83
CA SER A 332 3.24 39.44 30.91
C SER A 332 2.81 38.83 32.26
N GLN A 333 3.77 38.64 33.15
CA GLN A 333 3.55 38.29 34.55
C GLN A 333 3.83 39.50 35.41
N PRO A 334 2.81 40.25 35.87
CA PRO A 334 3.03 41.34 36.84
C PRO A 334 3.48 40.77 38.18
N VAL A 335 4.11 41.64 38.97
CA VAL A 335 4.63 41.27 40.29
C VAL A 335 3.51 40.74 41.18
N ASN A 336 3.57 39.46 41.50
CA ASN A 336 2.72 38.79 42.47
C ASN A 336 3.55 38.17 43.58
N GLU A 337 2.87 37.55 44.54
CA GLU A 337 3.49 36.79 45.63
C GLU A 337 4.60 35.86 45.12
N ARG A 338 5.66 35.73 45.88
CA ARG A 338 6.78 34.85 45.59
C ARG A 338 6.43 33.42 46.00
N PRO A 339 6.06 32.54 45.07
CA PRO A 339 5.72 31.16 45.35
C PRO A 339 6.98 30.39 45.73
N ASN A 340 6.79 29.26 46.36
CA ASN A 340 7.83 28.28 46.56
C ASN A 340 8.28 27.71 45.20
N GLN A 341 9.49 27.20 45.16
CA GLN A 341 10.07 26.58 43.98
C GLN A 341 9.21 25.41 43.47
N ALA A 342 9.11 25.28 42.15
CA ALA A 342 8.52 24.11 41.50
C ALA A 342 9.34 22.85 41.81
N TRP A 343 8.69 21.73 41.92
CA TRP A 343 9.32 20.48 42.29
C TRP A 343 8.58 19.27 41.68
N CYS A 344 9.31 18.16 41.54
CA CYS A 344 8.77 16.89 41.06
C CYS A 344 9.13 15.79 42.06
N TRP A 345 8.22 14.84 42.31
CA TRP A 345 8.51 13.66 43.12
C TRP A 345 8.23 12.39 42.32
N PHE A 346 8.98 11.36 42.66
CA PHE A 346 8.95 10.08 42.02
C PHE A 346 8.26 9.05 42.91
N GLY A 347 7.22 8.42 42.38
CA GLY A 347 6.48 7.34 43.02
C GLY A 347 6.75 6.00 42.35
N GLY A 348 6.43 4.93 43.10
CA GLY A 348 6.66 3.58 42.65
C GLY A 348 7.99 2.97 43.13
N ASN A 349 8.25 1.73 42.73
CA ASN A 349 9.44 1.01 43.17
C ASN A 349 10.61 1.24 42.20
N TRP A 350 11.21 2.43 42.26
CA TRP A 350 12.31 2.83 41.40
C TRP A 350 13.60 2.03 41.62
N LYS A 351 13.90 1.65 42.86
CA LYS A 351 15.13 0.91 43.18
C LYS A 351 15.15 -0.44 42.49
N ASP A 352 14.05 -1.17 42.58
CA ASP A 352 13.95 -2.47 41.94
C ASP A 352 13.86 -2.33 40.39
N ALA A 353 13.22 -1.29 39.91
CA ALA A 353 13.18 -1.00 38.47
C ALA A 353 14.57 -0.76 37.88
N ILE A 354 15.39 0.07 38.55
CA ILE A 354 16.77 0.34 38.10
C ILE A 354 17.66 -0.89 38.26
N LYS A 355 17.46 -1.68 39.32
CA LYS A 355 18.17 -2.96 39.46
C LYS A 355 17.85 -3.94 38.30
N GLU A 356 16.59 -4.03 37.91
CA GLU A 356 16.19 -4.80 36.77
C GLU A 356 16.79 -4.28 35.45
N VAL A 357 16.88 -2.96 35.27
CA VAL A 357 17.55 -2.32 34.12
C VAL A 357 19.02 -2.74 34.06
N LYS A 358 19.74 -2.69 35.18
CA LYS A 358 21.15 -3.14 35.26
C LYS A 358 21.30 -4.61 34.88
N GLN A 359 20.42 -5.47 35.38
CA GLN A 359 20.40 -6.90 35.04
C GLN A 359 20.10 -7.13 33.54
N THR A 360 19.22 -6.35 32.97
CA THR A 360 18.90 -6.45 31.55
C THR A 360 20.07 -5.99 30.68
N ILE A 361 20.79 -4.95 31.07
CA ILE A 361 22.02 -4.51 30.39
C ILE A 361 23.07 -5.61 30.38
N VAL A 362 23.32 -6.24 31.52
CA VAL A 362 24.30 -7.35 31.62
C VAL A 362 23.96 -8.52 30.70
N LYS A 363 22.67 -8.81 30.53
CA LYS A 363 22.19 -9.90 29.67
C LYS A 363 22.16 -9.54 28.20
N HIS A 364 22.32 -8.27 27.83
CA HIS A 364 22.20 -7.85 26.43
C HIS A 364 23.39 -8.35 25.60
N PRO A 365 23.18 -8.91 24.41
CA PRO A 365 24.26 -9.51 23.61
C PRO A 365 25.37 -8.53 23.21
N ARG A 366 25.04 -7.26 23.10
CA ARG A 366 25.99 -6.21 22.72
C ARG A 366 26.89 -5.76 23.86
N TYR A 367 26.48 -5.99 25.11
CA TYR A 367 27.22 -5.56 26.26
C TYR A 367 28.36 -6.53 26.59
N THR A 368 29.60 -6.03 26.61
CA THR A 368 30.82 -6.80 26.91
C THR A 368 31.53 -6.32 28.17
N GLY A 369 30.91 -5.46 28.95
CA GLY A 369 31.46 -4.90 30.18
C GLY A 369 31.37 -5.83 31.40
N THR A 370 31.43 -5.26 32.62
CA THR A 370 31.38 -6.00 33.88
C THR A 370 30.06 -6.75 34.08
N ASN A 371 30.12 -7.95 34.60
CA ASN A 371 28.92 -8.73 34.98
C ASN A 371 28.39 -8.36 36.37
N ASN A 372 29.14 -7.54 37.14
CA ASN A 372 28.74 -7.12 38.47
C ASN A 372 27.82 -5.89 38.38
N THR A 373 26.56 -6.03 38.71
CA THR A 373 25.58 -4.94 38.72
C THR A 373 25.92 -3.79 39.67
N ASP A 374 26.70 -4.04 40.71
CA ASP A 374 27.11 -3.00 41.67
C ASP A 374 28.13 -2.01 41.08
N LYS A 375 28.83 -2.42 40.03
CA LYS A 375 29.74 -1.56 39.25
C LYS A 375 29.08 -0.78 38.12
N ILE A 376 27.80 -0.94 37.94
CA ILE A 376 26.99 -0.21 36.95
C ILE A 376 26.31 0.95 37.69
N ASN A 377 26.62 2.17 37.28
CA ASN A 377 26.10 3.37 37.95
C ASN A 377 25.25 4.20 37.01
N LEU A 378 24.12 4.69 37.50
CA LEU A 378 23.30 5.68 36.84
C LEU A 378 23.87 7.06 37.08
N THR A 379 24.24 7.81 36.03
CA THR A 379 24.93 9.11 36.16
C THR A 379 24.26 10.19 35.34
N ALA A 380 24.36 11.42 35.80
CA ALA A 380 24.01 12.58 34.98
C ALA A 380 25.12 12.92 34.00
N PRO A 381 24.81 13.51 32.84
CA PRO A 381 25.80 13.93 31.85
C PRO A 381 26.69 15.04 32.45
N ARG A 382 27.97 15.01 32.11
CA ARG A 382 28.97 16.00 32.59
C ARG A 382 29.12 17.15 31.62
N GLY A 383 28.77 18.35 32.06
CA GLY A 383 28.90 19.56 31.25
C GLY A 383 27.83 19.71 30.16
N GLY A 384 27.87 20.81 29.46
CA GLY A 384 26.95 21.18 28.41
C GLY A 384 25.89 22.19 28.80
N ASP A 385 24.94 22.44 27.92
CA ASP A 385 23.83 23.35 28.16
C ASP A 385 22.88 22.85 29.24
N PRO A 386 22.10 23.72 29.88
CA PRO A 386 21.11 23.32 30.90
C PRO A 386 20.09 22.29 30.37
N GLU A 387 19.79 22.31 29.08
CA GLU A 387 18.93 21.34 28.43
C GLU A 387 19.50 19.91 28.46
N VAL A 388 20.82 19.76 28.59
CA VAL A 388 21.51 18.46 28.64
C VAL A 388 21.76 18.01 30.08
N THR A 389 22.21 18.91 30.94
CA THR A 389 22.64 18.60 32.30
C THR A 389 21.50 18.40 33.28
N PHE A 390 20.37 19.02 33.04
CA PHE A 390 19.18 18.89 33.88
C PHE A 390 18.12 18.07 33.11
N MET A 391 17.31 17.33 33.89
CA MET A 391 16.08 16.78 33.30
C MET A 391 15.12 17.95 33.08
N TRP A 392 14.64 18.09 31.83
CA TRP A 392 13.55 19.00 31.58
C TRP A 392 12.28 18.24 31.10
N THR A 393 11.16 18.75 31.54
CA THR A 393 9.85 18.18 31.22
C THR A 393 8.86 19.30 30.94
N ASN A 394 7.88 18.98 30.13
CA ASN A 394 6.79 19.89 29.79
C ASN A 394 5.59 19.60 30.73
N CYS A 395 5.19 20.58 31.52
CA CYS A 395 3.99 20.54 32.35
C CYS A 395 2.99 21.58 31.83
N ARG A 396 1.98 21.14 31.07
CA ARG A 396 0.91 21.97 30.48
C ARG A 396 1.42 23.25 29.80
N GLY A 397 2.52 23.13 29.04
CA GLY A 397 3.10 24.24 28.29
C GLY A 397 4.15 25.04 29.07
N GLU A 398 4.43 24.74 30.34
CA GLU A 398 5.59 25.27 31.08
C GLU A 398 6.71 24.24 31.17
N PHE A 399 7.94 24.64 30.88
CA PHE A 399 9.11 23.78 30.96
C PHE A 399 9.79 23.86 32.28
N LEU A 400 9.93 22.72 32.94
CA LEU A 400 10.59 22.53 34.21
C LEU A 400 11.99 21.94 33.99
N TYR A 401 13.00 22.57 34.57
CA TYR A 401 14.36 22.07 34.54
C TYR A 401 14.73 21.62 35.98
N CYS A 402 14.89 20.32 36.17
CA CYS A 402 15.03 19.69 37.47
C CYS A 402 16.46 19.22 37.69
N LYS A 403 17.00 19.54 38.86
CA LYS A 403 18.29 19.03 39.35
C LYS A 403 18.10 17.64 39.94
N MET A 404 18.65 16.63 39.32
CA MET A 404 18.36 15.22 39.60
C MET A 404 19.29 14.58 40.64
N ASN A 405 20.21 15.34 41.27
CA ASN A 405 21.20 14.75 42.18
C ASN A 405 20.58 13.99 43.38
N TRP A 406 19.53 14.53 43.97
CA TRP A 406 18.86 13.87 45.09
C TRP A 406 18.21 12.54 44.67
N PHE A 407 17.58 12.51 43.51
CA PHE A 407 16.98 11.31 43.00
C PHE A 407 18.02 10.24 42.67
N LEU A 408 19.11 10.61 41.99
CA LEU A 408 20.19 9.68 41.67
C LEU A 408 20.84 9.10 42.92
N ASN A 409 21.06 9.92 43.92
CA ASN A 409 21.58 9.45 45.20
C ASN A 409 20.62 8.51 45.94
N TRP A 410 19.33 8.76 45.83
CA TRP A 410 18.30 7.89 46.42
C TRP A 410 18.20 6.53 45.69
N VAL A 411 18.18 6.53 44.39
CA VAL A 411 18.04 5.30 43.60
C VAL A 411 19.27 4.41 43.69
N GLU A 412 20.47 5.02 43.66
CA GLU A 412 21.75 4.30 43.68
C GLU A 412 22.27 4.00 45.11
N ASP A 413 21.60 4.45 46.17
CA ASP A 413 22.04 4.34 47.54
C ASP A 413 23.50 4.77 47.74
N ARG A 414 23.92 5.85 47.07
CA ARG A 414 25.31 6.30 46.99
C ARG A 414 25.87 6.70 48.37
N ASP A 415 27.16 6.46 48.53
CA ASP A 415 27.91 7.04 49.65
C ASP A 415 28.04 8.57 49.45
N LEU A 416 27.55 9.31 50.43
CA LEU A 416 27.42 10.76 50.38
C LEU A 416 28.65 11.49 50.99
N THR A 417 29.67 10.77 51.44
CA THR A 417 30.83 11.34 52.13
C THR A 417 31.66 12.26 51.24
N THR A 418 31.70 11.98 49.94
CA THR A 418 32.52 12.72 48.95
C THR A 418 31.79 13.85 48.23
N GLN A 419 30.48 13.99 48.44
CA GLN A 419 29.67 14.99 47.73
C GLN A 419 29.59 16.33 48.48
N ARG A 420 29.27 17.39 47.77
CA ARG A 420 29.02 18.72 48.37
C ARG A 420 27.84 18.66 49.34
N PRO A 421 27.85 19.47 50.43
CA PRO A 421 26.80 19.41 51.46
C PRO A 421 25.36 19.50 50.93
N ARG A 422 25.14 20.32 49.94
CA ARG A 422 23.80 20.48 49.32
C ARG A 422 23.36 19.27 48.48
N GLU A 423 24.29 18.43 48.07
CA GLU A 423 24.05 17.25 47.24
C GLU A 423 23.96 15.95 48.04
N ARG A 424 24.23 16.00 49.33
CA ARG A 424 24.25 14.85 50.25
C ARG A 424 22.87 14.38 50.72
N HIS A 425 21.86 14.57 49.92
CA HIS A 425 20.50 14.15 50.25
C HIS A 425 20.03 13.01 49.39
N ARG A 426 19.34 12.06 50.00
CA ARG A 426 18.62 10.98 49.32
C ARG A 426 17.14 11.28 49.44
N ARG A 427 16.55 11.81 48.36
CA ARG A 427 15.16 12.22 48.36
C ARG A 427 14.51 11.71 47.09
N ASN A 428 13.26 11.26 47.18
CA ASN A 428 12.46 10.87 46.02
C ASN A 428 11.82 12.06 45.29
N TYR A 429 12.18 13.26 45.65
CA TYR A 429 11.75 14.47 44.97
C TYR A 429 12.96 15.32 44.59
N VAL A 430 12.76 16.17 43.61
CA VAL A 430 13.82 17.03 43.06
C VAL A 430 13.33 18.47 42.92
N PRO A 431 14.19 19.48 43.15
CA PRO A 431 13.87 20.87 42.91
C PRO A 431 13.91 21.17 41.40
N CYS A 432 12.96 21.97 40.92
CA CYS A 432 12.87 22.36 39.53
C CYS A 432 12.85 23.88 39.38
N HIS A 433 13.43 24.37 38.29
CA HIS A 433 13.36 25.76 37.89
C HIS A 433 12.54 25.86 36.61
N ILE A 434 11.83 26.97 36.46
CA ILE A 434 11.06 27.25 35.25
C ILE A 434 11.87 28.16 34.34
N ARG A 435 11.91 27.83 33.05
CA ARG A 435 12.46 28.72 32.03
C ARG A 435 11.37 29.02 30.99
N GLN A 436 11.26 30.30 30.66
CA GLN A 436 10.33 30.77 29.61
C GLN A 436 11.00 30.93 28.27
N ILE A 437 12.28 31.34 28.25
CA ILE A 437 13.07 31.40 27.01
C ILE A 437 13.80 30.06 26.86
N ILE A 438 13.32 29.23 25.98
CA ILE A 438 13.86 27.89 25.75
C ILE A 438 14.48 27.77 24.35
N ASN A 439 15.46 26.90 24.22
CA ASN A 439 15.97 26.46 22.96
C ASN A 439 15.30 25.15 22.54
N THR A 440 14.76 25.10 21.33
CA THR A 440 14.07 23.91 20.85
C THR A 440 15.03 22.76 20.61
N TRP A 441 14.54 21.53 20.68
CA TRP A 441 15.34 20.29 20.64
C TRP A 441 15.76 19.82 19.25
N HIS A 442 15.25 20.42 18.18
CA HIS A 442 15.58 20.04 16.81
C HIS A 442 17.01 20.47 16.42
N LYS A 443 17.55 19.86 15.34
CA LYS A 443 18.89 20.14 14.81
C LYS A 443 19.16 21.62 14.57
N VAL A 444 18.14 22.34 14.11
CA VAL A 444 18.16 23.81 13.99
C VAL A 444 17.32 24.38 15.15
N GLY A 445 17.92 24.50 16.31
CA GLY A 445 17.24 25.05 17.48
C GLY A 445 16.85 26.50 17.27
N LYS A 446 15.65 26.87 17.74
CA LYS A 446 15.16 28.25 17.80
C LYS A 446 14.89 28.64 19.24
N ASN A 447 15.19 29.88 19.60
CA ASN A 447 14.81 30.39 20.90
C ASN A 447 13.37 30.86 20.90
N VAL A 448 12.61 30.36 21.85
CA VAL A 448 11.16 30.60 21.94
C VAL A 448 10.84 31.09 23.32
N TYR A 449 10.05 32.15 23.44
CA TYR A 449 9.44 32.59 24.66
C TYR A 449 8.09 31.90 24.85
N LEU A 450 7.95 31.16 25.96
CA LEU A 450 6.69 30.50 26.28
C LEU A 450 5.86 31.43 27.17
N PRO A 451 4.63 31.76 26.76
CA PRO A 451 3.75 32.56 27.57
C PRO A 451 3.43 31.83 28.88
N PRO A 452 3.41 32.56 30.02
CA PRO A 452 3.11 31.96 31.30
C PRO A 452 1.66 31.49 31.40
N ARG A 453 1.43 30.46 32.21
CA ARG A 453 0.08 29.98 32.53
C ARG A 453 -0.37 30.46 33.89
N GLU A 454 -1.66 30.72 34.02
CA GLU A 454 -2.31 31.16 35.26
C GLU A 454 -2.51 29.97 36.22
N GLY A 455 -2.51 30.28 37.50
CA GLY A 455 -2.86 29.38 38.58
C GLY A 455 -1.77 28.40 39.01
N ASP A 456 -2.13 27.49 39.85
CA ASP A 456 -1.29 26.36 40.31
C ASP A 456 -1.29 25.24 39.25
N LEU A 457 -0.11 24.77 38.91
CA LEU A 457 0.03 23.69 37.93
C LEU A 457 0.45 22.39 38.60
N THR A 458 -0.28 21.32 38.27
CA THR A 458 0.05 19.96 38.68
C THR A 458 0.04 19.05 37.48
N CYS A 459 1.07 18.21 37.37
CA CYS A 459 1.18 17.22 36.29
C CYS A 459 1.43 15.84 36.87
N ASN A 460 0.65 14.87 36.46
CA ASN A 460 0.83 13.47 36.79
C ASN A 460 1.19 12.69 35.54
N SER A 461 2.32 11.99 35.60
CA SER A 461 2.79 11.21 34.43
C SER A 461 3.32 9.86 34.90
N THR A 462 3.15 8.85 34.07
CA THR A 462 3.73 7.52 34.27
C THR A 462 5.03 7.42 33.50
N VAL A 463 6.13 7.11 34.18
CA VAL A 463 7.43 6.93 33.55
C VAL A 463 7.49 5.56 32.89
N THR A 464 7.75 5.54 31.60
CA THR A 464 7.74 4.30 30.79
C THR A 464 9.06 3.98 30.14
N SER A 465 9.98 4.95 30.04
CA SER A 465 11.25 4.75 29.37
C SER A 465 12.35 5.62 29.92
N LEU A 466 13.59 5.22 29.66
CA LEU A 466 14.84 5.92 29.96
C LEU A 466 15.61 6.18 28.68
N ILE A 467 16.11 7.39 28.50
CA ILE A 467 17.04 7.73 27.42
C ILE A 467 18.44 7.79 28.03
N ALA A 468 19.32 6.90 27.62
CA ALA A 468 20.64 6.83 28.19
C ALA A 468 21.70 6.40 27.18
N ASN A 469 22.94 6.80 27.46
CA ASN A 469 24.12 6.26 26.79
C ASN A 469 24.80 5.30 27.77
N ILE A 470 25.13 4.11 27.30
CA ILE A 470 25.80 3.10 28.12
C ILE A 470 27.27 3.06 27.70
N ASP A 471 28.15 3.54 28.55
CA ASP A 471 29.58 3.58 28.32
C ASP A 471 30.30 2.65 29.30
N TRP A 472 31.21 1.83 28.81
CA TRP A 472 32.03 0.94 29.61
C TRP A 472 33.47 0.88 29.10
N THR A 473 34.38 0.67 30.05
CA THR A 473 35.77 0.32 29.80
C THR A 473 35.98 -1.13 30.22
N ASP A 474 36.80 -1.87 29.51
CA ASP A 474 36.99 -3.29 29.73
C ASP A 474 37.22 -3.64 31.21
N GLY A 475 36.23 -4.29 31.80
CA GLY A 475 36.30 -4.93 33.12
C GLY A 475 36.11 -4.06 34.34
N ASN A 476 36.06 -2.72 34.25
CA ASN A 476 36.09 -1.88 35.44
C ASN A 476 34.78 -1.27 35.90
N GLN A 477 34.20 -0.40 35.14
CA GLN A 477 32.99 0.33 35.53
C GLN A 477 32.14 0.65 34.30
N THR A 478 30.84 0.51 34.46
CA THR A 478 29.87 0.90 33.43
C THR A 478 29.04 2.07 33.92
N ASN A 479 28.94 3.11 33.12
CA ASN A 479 28.13 4.28 33.41
C ASN A 479 26.93 4.32 32.47
N ILE A 480 25.74 4.37 33.06
CA ILE A 480 24.49 4.69 32.34
C ILE A 480 24.34 6.22 32.45
N THR A 481 24.75 6.92 31.39
CA THR A 481 24.68 8.38 31.36
C THR A 481 23.35 8.81 30.74
N MET A 482 22.55 9.55 31.48
CA MET A 482 21.26 10.03 30.96
C MET A 482 21.47 10.98 29.78
N SER A 483 20.60 10.90 28.78
CA SER A 483 20.71 11.67 27.56
C SER A 483 19.55 12.65 27.39
N ALA A 484 19.84 13.76 26.72
CA ALA A 484 18.86 14.79 26.37
C ALA A 484 18.28 14.64 24.93
N GLU A 485 18.51 13.55 24.26
CA GLU A 485 18.03 13.35 22.90
C GLU A 485 16.54 12.96 22.86
N VAL A 486 15.66 13.93 22.72
CA VAL A 486 14.19 13.75 22.71
C VAL A 486 13.70 12.85 21.58
N ALA A 487 14.35 12.91 20.44
CA ALA A 487 14.00 12.11 19.27
C ALA A 487 14.03 10.58 19.53
N GLU A 488 14.84 10.14 20.48
CA GLU A 488 14.94 8.72 20.84
C GLU A 488 13.62 8.15 21.41
N LEU A 489 12.80 8.97 22.04
CA LEU A 489 11.48 8.56 22.54
C LEU A 489 10.57 8.08 21.42
N TYR A 490 10.60 8.78 20.30
CA TYR A 490 9.78 8.42 19.13
C TYR A 490 10.33 7.18 18.42
N ARG A 491 11.63 6.94 18.50
CA ARG A 491 12.24 5.70 17.99
C ARG A 491 11.81 4.49 18.80
N LEU A 492 11.63 4.62 20.10
CA LEU A 492 11.08 3.54 20.93
C LEU A 492 9.63 3.24 20.56
N GLU A 493 8.81 4.27 20.40
CA GLU A 493 7.37 4.10 20.13
C GLU A 493 7.07 3.55 18.73
N LEU A 494 7.80 3.97 17.70
CA LEU A 494 7.56 3.61 16.32
C LEU A 494 8.71 2.83 15.66
N GLY A 495 9.74 2.50 16.40
CA GLY A 495 10.94 1.85 15.87
C GLY A 495 10.74 0.40 15.41
N ASP A 496 9.67 -0.23 15.82
CA ASP A 496 9.28 -1.57 15.38
C ASP A 496 8.43 -1.58 14.11
N TYR A 497 8.06 -0.44 13.58
CA TYR A 497 7.33 -0.30 12.32
C TYR A 497 8.25 -0.07 11.14
N LYS A 498 7.83 -0.53 9.98
CA LYS A 498 8.50 -0.31 8.71
C LYS A 498 7.47 -0.01 7.64
N LEU A 499 7.68 1.05 6.88
CA LEU A 499 6.83 1.38 5.75
C LEU A 499 7.29 0.64 4.51
N VAL A 500 6.38 -0.05 3.87
CA VAL A 500 6.62 -0.79 2.64
C VAL A 500 5.64 -0.39 1.56
N GLU A 501 6.11 -0.40 0.34
CA GLU A 501 5.32 -0.26 -0.86
C GLU A 501 4.91 -1.63 -1.37
N ILE A 502 3.62 -1.85 -1.56
CA ILE A 502 3.12 -3.09 -2.15
C ILE A 502 3.38 -3.06 -3.65
N THR A 503 4.08 -4.06 -4.16
CA THR A 503 4.33 -4.25 -5.58
C THR A 503 3.46 -5.38 -6.11
N PRO A 504 2.26 -5.08 -6.63
CA PRO A 504 1.30 -6.11 -7.02
C PRO A 504 1.66 -6.82 -8.33
N ILE A 505 2.58 -6.29 -9.12
CA ILE A 505 2.99 -6.85 -10.39
C ILE A 505 4.21 -7.74 -10.19
N GLY A 506 4.06 -9.03 -10.50
CA GLY A 506 5.13 -10.00 -10.45
C GLY A 506 5.39 -10.64 -11.82
N LEU A 507 6.67 -10.86 -12.12
CA LEU A 507 7.11 -11.53 -13.34
C LEU A 507 7.73 -12.88 -12.99
N ALA A 508 7.25 -13.95 -13.59
CA ALA A 508 7.78 -15.29 -13.38
C ALA A 508 7.75 -16.11 -14.67
N PRO A 509 8.69 -17.02 -14.88
CA PRO A 509 8.65 -17.94 -16.01
C PRO A 509 7.60 -19.03 -15.76
N THR A 510 6.78 -19.31 -16.74
CA THR A 510 5.84 -20.44 -16.74
C THR A 510 5.84 -21.14 -18.07
N ASP A 511 5.49 -22.45 -18.07
CA ASP A 511 5.18 -23.15 -19.29
C ASP A 511 3.78 -22.75 -19.77
N VAL A 512 3.64 -22.36 -21.04
CA VAL A 512 2.37 -21.87 -21.63
C VAL A 512 1.22 -22.89 -21.46
N LYS A 513 1.51 -24.16 -21.12
CA LYS A 513 0.53 -25.25 -20.96
C LYS A 513 0.15 -25.59 -19.52
N ARG A 514 0.82 -25.06 -18.52
CA ARG A 514 0.51 -25.37 -17.12
C ARG A 514 -0.35 -24.31 -16.46
N TYR A 515 -1.60 -24.23 -16.83
CA TYR A 515 -2.64 -24.01 -15.83
C TYR A 515 -2.78 -25.32 -15.04
N THR A 516 -1.91 -25.53 -14.08
CA THR A 516 -2.21 -26.50 -13.06
C THR A 516 -3.25 -25.87 -12.15
N THR A 517 -4.49 -26.22 -12.37
CA THR A 517 -5.48 -26.31 -11.29
C THR A 517 -4.96 -27.36 -10.31
N GLY A 518 -3.84 -27.05 -9.67
CA GLY A 518 -3.24 -27.83 -8.59
C GLY A 518 -4.14 -27.70 -7.39
N GLY A 519 -4.53 -28.85 -6.88
CA GLY A 519 -5.33 -29.15 -5.75
C GLY A 519 -5.72 -28.00 -4.84
N THR A 520 -6.99 -27.78 -4.73
CA THR A 520 -7.65 -26.99 -3.71
C THR A 520 -7.15 -27.36 -2.32
N SER A 521 -6.08 -26.73 -1.90
CA SER A 521 -5.85 -26.54 -0.48
C SER A 521 -6.98 -25.64 -0.02
N ARG A 522 -7.93 -26.24 0.68
CA ARG A 522 -8.96 -25.55 1.44
C ARG A 522 -8.30 -24.63 2.46
N ASN A 523 -7.87 -23.46 2.05
CA ASN A 523 -7.59 -22.40 3.01
C ASN A 523 -8.91 -21.86 3.49
N LYS A 524 -9.22 -22.28 4.71
CA LYS A 524 -10.39 -21.95 5.48
C LYS A 524 -10.61 -20.42 5.51
N ARG A 525 -11.80 -20.01 5.09
CA ARG A 525 -12.69 -18.95 5.60
C ARG A 525 -12.11 -17.75 6.41
N GLY A 526 -10.83 -17.44 6.40
CA GLY A 526 -10.29 -16.31 7.15
C GLY A 526 -9.99 -15.06 6.32
N VAL A 527 -9.83 -15.22 5.00
CA VAL A 527 -9.30 -14.16 4.12
C VAL A 527 -10.30 -13.04 3.86
N PHE A 528 -11.59 -13.31 3.90
CA PHE A 528 -12.63 -12.29 3.67
C PHE A 528 -12.88 -11.35 4.85
N VAL A 529 -12.43 -11.70 6.06
CA VAL A 529 -12.64 -10.91 7.28
C VAL A 529 -11.52 -9.88 7.52
N LEU A 530 -10.38 -9.98 6.83
CA LEU A 530 -9.14 -9.28 7.14
C LEU A 530 -8.95 -7.94 6.39
N GLY A 531 -9.94 -7.46 5.68
CA GLY A 531 -9.87 -6.18 4.97
C GLY A 531 -8.95 -6.19 3.75
N PHE A 532 -8.54 -4.99 3.29
CA PHE A 532 -7.78 -4.83 2.05
C PHE A 532 -6.32 -5.35 2.11
N LEU A 533 -5.77 -5.59 3.29
CA LEU A 533 -4.45 -6.20 3.48
C LEU A 533 -4.51 -7.74 3.56
N GLY A 534 -5.70 -8.33 3.49
CA GLY A 534 -5.89 -9.77 3.58
C GLY A 534 -5.15 -10.56 2.49
N PHE A 535 -4.87 -9.98 1.35
CA PHE A 535 -4.08 -10.59 0.29
C PHE A 535 -2.61 -10.84 0.70
N LEU A 536 -2.06 -10.07 1.64
CA LEU A 536 -0.72 -10.28 2.18
C LEU A 536 -0.62 -11.51 3.09
N ALA A 537 -1.74 -12.10 3.51
CA ALA A 537 -1.76 -13.32 4.32
C ALA A 537 -1.03 -14.49 3.64
N THR A 538 -0.97 -14.50 2.32
CA THR A 538 -0.28 -15.51 1.52
C THR A 538 1.19 -15.18 1.24
N ALA A 539 1.71 -14.07 1.76
CA ALA A 539 3.10 -13.65 1.52
C ALA A 539 4.15 -14.66 2.01
N GLY A 540 3.86 -15.39 3.09
CA GLY A 540 4.69 -16.49 3.58
C GLY A 540 4.46 -17.83 2.89
N SER A 541 3.48 -17.93 2.00
CA SER A 541 3.16 -19.15 1.25
C SER A 541 4.05 -19.25 0.01
N ALA A 542 4.24 -20.48 -0.48
CA ALA A 542 4.95 -20.72 -1.74
C ALA A 542 4.26 -20.01 -2.92
N MET A 543 5.00 -19.62 -3.93
CA MET A 543 4.51 -18.91 -5.11
C MET A 543 3.33 -19.62 -5.79
N GLY A 544 3.39 -20.96 -5.89
CA GLY A 544 2.32 -21.76 -6.48
C GLY A 544 1.00 -21.66 -5.73
N ALA A 545 1.03 -21.71 -4.40
CA ALA A 545 -0.14 -21.58 -3.56
C ALA A 545 -0.68 -20.14 -3.56
N ALA A 546 0.20 -19.14 -3.51
CA ALA A 546 -0.16 -17.73 -3.55
C ALA A 546 -0.79 -17.33 -4.89
N SER A 547 -0.31 -17.87 -6.01
CA SER A 547 -0.85 -17.57 -7.35
C SER A 547 -2.28 -18.05 -7.56
N LEU A 548 -2.73 -19.07 -6.83
CA LEU A 548 -4.10 -19.57 -6.91
C LEU A 548 -5.15 -18.59 -6.32
N THR A 549 -4.72 -17.69 -5.46
CA THR A 549 -5.57 -16.71 -4.75
C THR A 549 -5.49 -15.30 -5.32
N LEU A 550 -4.77 -15.08 -6.42
CA LEU A 550 -4.58 -13.76 -7.05
C LEU A 550 -5.89 -13.06 -7.40
N THR A 551 -6.92 -13.81 -7.80
CA THR A 551 -8.24 -13.27 -8.16
C THR A 551 -8.90 -12.55 -6.99
N ALA A 552 -8.90 -13.18 -5.83
CA ALA A 552 -9.43 -12.59 -4.60
C ALA A 552 -8.54 -11.42 -4.12
N GLN A 553 -7.22 -11.56 -4.25
CA GLN A 553 -6.23 -10.58 -3.85
C GLN A 553 -6.33 -9.28 -4.64
N SER A 554 -6.43 -9.34 -5.97
CA SER A 554 -6.53 -8.15 -6.81
C SER A 554 -7.84 -7.39 -6.59
N ARG A 555 -8.95 -8.09 -6.40
CA ARG A 555 -10.24 -7.47 -6.06
C ARG A 555 -10.20 -6.78 -4.70
N THR A 556 -9.59 -7.40 -3.71
CA THR A 556 -9.43 -6.85 -2.37
C THR A 556 -8.56 -5.60 -2.39
N LEU A 557 -7.47 -5.60 -3.15
CA LEU A 557 -6.60 -4.44 -3.33
C LEU A 557 -7.35 -3.26 -3.97
N LEU A 558 -8.07 -3.50 -5.07
CA LEU A 558 -8.85 -2.47 -5.76
C LEU A 558 -9.98 -1.92 -4.87
N ALA A 559 -10.74 -2.78 -4.23
CA ALA A 559 -11.81 -2.36 -3.32
C ALA A 559 -11.27 -1.54 -2.14
N GLY A 560 -10.14 -1.95 -1.56
CA GLY A 560 -9.47 -1.23 -0.49
C GLY A 560 -8.98 0.15 -0.92
N ILE A 561 -8.35 0.28 -2.09
CA ILE A 561 -7.89 1.55 -2.64
C ILE A 561 -9.07 2.50 -2.87
N VAL A 562 -10.13 2.03 -3.51
CA VAL A 562 -11.34 2.85 -3.78
C VAL A 562 -12.02 3.26 -2.49
N GLN A 563 -12.19 2.36 -1.53
CA GLN A 563 -12.84 2.64 -0.26
C GLN A 563 -12.05 3.66 0.58
N GLN A 564 -10.74 3.52 0.69
CA GLN A 564 -9.90 4.48 1.40
C GLN A 564 -9.91 5.86 0.73
N GLN A 565 -9.88 5.92 -0.60
CA GLN A 565 -9.97 7.20 -1.31
C GLN A 565 -11.31 7.88 -1.10
N GLN A 566 -12.42 7.15 -1.06
CA GLN A 566 -13.74 7.72 -0.76
C GLN A 566 -13.82 8.26 0.67
N GLN A 567 -13.33 7.53 1.65
CA GLN A 567 -13.27 8.00 3.04
C GLN A 567 -12.43 9.27 3.17
N LEU A 568 -11.26 9.31 2.52
CA LEU A 568 -10.40 10.50 2.47
C LEU A 568 -11.07 11.67 1.76
N LEU A 569 -11.79 11.43 0.68
CA LEU A 569 -12.54 12.47 -0.04
C LEU A 569 -13.64 13.07 0.81
N ASP A 570 -14.40 12.27 1.56
CA ASP A 570 -15.47 12.75 2.42
C ASP A 570 -14.94 13.61 3.57
N VAL A 571 -13.83 13.19 4.19
CA VAL A 571 -13.17 13.96 5.25
C VAL A 571 -12.59 15.26 4.71
N VAL A 572 -11.96 15.22 3.54
CA VAL A 572 -11.35 16.40 2.91
C VAL A 572 -12.40 17.39 2.42
N LYS A 573 -13.53 16.95 1.89
CA LYS A 573 -14.64 17.83 1.52
C LYS A 573 -15.19 18.63 2.71
N ARG A 574 -15.21 18.03 3.89
CA ARG A 574 -15.66 18.69 5.12
C ARG A 574 -14.65 19.70 5.68
N GLN A 575 -13.37 19.58 5.34
CA GLN A 575 -12.26 20.39 5.88
C GLN A 575 -11.44 21.13 4.81
N GLN A 576 -11.95 21.25 3.61
CA GLN A 576 -11.22 21.72 2.42
C GLN A 576 -10.65 23.14 2.55
N GLU A 577 -11.28 24.02 3.30
CA GLU A 577 -10.82 25.41 3.49
C GLU A 577 -9.65 25.52 4.48
N LEU A 578 -9.62 24.71 5.54
CA LEU A 578 -8.58 24.72 6.56
C LEU A 578 -7.32 23.96 6.12
N LEU A 579 -7.48 22.87 5.37
CA LEU A 579 -6.36 22.05 4.89
C LEU A 579 -5.54 22.72 3.77
N ARG A 580 -6.11 23.67 3.03
CA ARG A 580 -5.41 24.37 1.95
C ARG A 580 -4.32 25.32 2.44
N LEU A 581 -4.38 25.78 3.67
CA LEU A 581 -3.50 26.82 4.21
C LEU A 581 -2.35 26.27 5.06
N THR A 582 -2.29 24.99 5.33
CA THR A 582 -1.30 24.36 6.21
C THR A 582 -0.33 23.48 5.44
N VAL A 583 0.90 23.32 5.97
CA VAL A 583 1.90 22.36 5.47
C VAL A 583 1.34 20.93 5.48
N TRP A 584 0.51 20.60 6.46
CA TRP A 584 -0.17 19.31 6.59
C TRP A 584 -1.21 19.07 5.49
N GLY A 585 -1.93 20.07 5.09
CA GLY A 585 -2.85 19.99 3.94
C GLY A 585 -2.13 19.67 2.64
N THR A 586 -0.99 20.32 2.39
CA THR A 586 -0.11 20.05 1.25
C THR A 586 0.44 18.63 1.31
N LYS A 587 0.87 18.17 2.48
CA LYS A 587 1.40 16.83 2.71
C LYS A 587 0.34 15.75 2.47
N ASN A 588 -0.87 15.93 2.98
CA ASN A 588 -1.99 15.02 2.76
C ASN A 588 -2.38 14.97 1.28
N LEU A 589 -2.41 16.10 0.60
CA LEU A 589 -2.64 16.16 -0.83
C LEU A 589 -1.57 15.43 -1.62
N GLN A 590 -0.30 15.64 -1.29
CA GLN A 590 0.84 14.94 -1.90
C GLN A 590 0.71 13.42 -1.72
N THR A 591 0.36 12.95 -0.55
CA THR A 591 0.18 11.52 -0.26
C THR A 591 -0.95 10.92 -1.10
N ARG A 592 -2.07 11.62 -1.24
CA ARG A 592 -3.20 11.20 -2.08
C ARG A 592 -2.82 11.13 -3.54
N VAL A 593 -2.16 12.17 -4.05
CA VAL A 593 -1.70 12.22 -5.44
C VAL A 593 -0.70 11.11 -5.72
N THR A 594 0.24 10.84 -4.81
CA THR A 594 1.21 9.75 -4.93
C THR A 594 0.52 8.39 -5.01
N ALA A 595 -0.51 8.14 -4.21
CA ALA A 595 -1.27 6.89 -4.24
C ALA A 595 -2.01 6.70 -5.58
N ILE A 596 -2.64 7.75 -6.08
CA ILE A 596 -3.33 7.74 -7.38
C ILE A 596 -2.33 7.55 -8.52
N GLU A 597 -1.23 8.26 -8.48
CA GLU A 597 -0.15 8.18 -9.47
C GLU A 597 0.44 6.76 -9.54
N LYS A 598 0.70 6.15 -8.40
CA LYS A 598 1.15 4.75 -8.33
C LYS A 598 0.16 3.80 -8.98
N TYR A 599 -1.12 3.91 -8.65
CA TYR A 599 -2.15 3.08 -9.23
C TYR A 599 -2.25 3.24 -10.75
N LEU A 600 -2.27 4.48 -11.24
CA LEU A 600 -2.30 4.79 -12.66
C LEU A 600 -1.04 4.31 -13.38
N LYS A 601 0.13 4.43 -12.76
CA LYS A 601 1.38 3.91 -13.30
C LYS A 601 1.35 2.40 -13.47
N ASP A 602 0.87 1.67 -12.46
CA ASP A 602 0.73 0.21 -12.53
C ASP A 602 -0.26 -0.21 -13.62
N GLN A 603 -1.40 0.46 -13.75
CA GLN A 603 -2.38 0.19 -14.80
C GLN A 603 -1.84 0.53 -16.19
N ALA A 604 -1.12 1.64 -16.33
CA ALA A 604 -0.48 2.02 -17.58
C ALA A 604 0.59 1.01 -18.02
N GLN A 605 1.38 0.50 -17.07
CA GLN A 605 2.38 -0.53 -17.31
C GLN A 605 1.76 -1.83 -17.77
N LEU A 606 0.70 -2.29 -17.12
CA LEU A 606 -0.06 -3.47 -17.52
C LEU A 606 -0.69 -3.30 -18.91
N ASN A 607 -1.20 -2.12 -19.22
CA ASN A 607 -1.76 -1.81 -20.51
C ASN A 607 -0.69 -1.78 -21.61
N ALA A 608 0.50 -1.23 -21.34
CA ALA A 608 1.64 -1.25 -22.25
C ALA A 608 2.12 -2.66 -22.59
N TRP A 609 1.91 -3.62 -21.70
CA TRP A 609 2.23 -5.04 -21.94
C TRP A 609 1.07 -5.83 -22.54
N GLY A 610 -0.09 -5.23 -22.76
CA GLY A 610 -1.29 -5.88 -23.25
C GLY A 610 -1.98 -6.78 -22.24
N CYS A 611 -1.68 -6.60 -20.95
CA CYS A 611 -2.19 -7.39 -19.83
C CYS A 611 -3.26 -6.66 -19.00
N ALA A 612 -3.86 -5.60 -19.54
CA ALA A 612 -4.89 -4.83 -18.84
C ALA A 612 -6.06 -5.73 -18.41
N PHE A 613 -6.52 -5.55 -17.17
CA PHE A 613 -7.64 -6.28 -16.57
C PHE A 613 -7.48 -7.80 -16.46
N ARG A 614 -6.27 -8.32 -16.66
CA ARG A 614 -5.95 -9.73 -16.48
C ARG A 614 -5.16 -9.92 -15.18
N GLN A 615 -5.46 -10.98 -14.47
CA GLN A 615 -4.75 -11.34 -13.23
C GLN A 615 -3.49 -12.15 -13.51
N VAL A 616 -3.59 -13.06 -14.44
CA VAL A 616 -2.46 -13.82 -14.96
C VAL A 616 -2.45 -13.63 -16.46
N CYS A 617 -1.40 -13.04 -16.98
CA CYS A 617 -1.22 -12.76 -18.39
C CYS A 617 -0.01 -13.52 -18.89
N HIS A 618 -0.26 -14.53 -19.74
CA HIS A 618 0.79 -15.23 -20.43
C HIS A 618 1.26 -14.42 -21.63
N THR A 619 2.56 -14.24 -21.76
CA THR A 619 3.17 -13.52 -22.89
C THR A 619 3.93 -14.47 -23.80
N THR A 620 4.28 -13.98 -24.98
CA THR A 620 5.09 -14.71 -25.95
C THR A 620 6.59 -14.43 -25.81
N VAL A 621 6.98 -13.59 -24.87
CA VAL A 621 8.38 -13.24 -24.61
C VAL A 621 9.05 -14.41 -23.89
N PRO A 622 10.15 -14.98 -24.43
CA PRO A 622 10.88 -16.03 -23.77
C PRO A 622 11.60 -15.49 -22.51
N TRP A 623 11.68 -16.33 -21.48
CA TRP A 623 12.43 -15.98 -20.26
C TRP A 623 13.92 -15.86 -20.57
N PRO A 624 14.59 -14.73 -20.25
CA PRO A 624 15.94 -14.46 -20.73
C PRO A 624 17.03 -15.29 -20.06
N ASN A 625 16.77 -15.82 -18.87
CA ASN A 625 17.75 -16.64 -18.13
C ASN A 625 17.16 -17.98 -17.74
N ALA A 626 17.44 -19.01 -18.51
CA ALA A 626 16.94 -20.37 -18.27
C ALA A 626 17.43 -20.99 -16.95
N SER A 627 18.51 -20.52 -16.37
CA SER A 627 19.02 -21.01 -15.09
C SER A 627 18.31 -20.39 -13.87
N LEU A 628 17.66 -19.25 -14.03
CA LEU A 628 16.92 -18.57 -13.00
C LEU A 628 15.44 -18.94 -13.10
N THR A 629 15.06 -19.98 -12.37
CA THR A 629 13.68 -20.46 -12.29
C THR A 629 13.20 -20.50 -10.85
N PRO A 630 11.95 -20.16 -10.57
CA PRO A 630 11.42 -20.23 -9.22
C PRO A 630 11.12 -21.67 -8.83
N ASP A 631 11.29 -21.97 -7.56
CA ASP A 631 10.72 -23.17 -6.97
C ASP A 631 9.28 -22.86 -6.50
N TRP A 632 8.30 -23.21 -7.31
CA TRP A 632 6.89 -22.91 -7.05
C TRP A 632 6.34 -23.53 -5.77
N ASN A 633 7.03 -24.53 -5.22
CA ASN A 633 6.62 -25.22 -4.01
C ASN A 633 7.25 -24.67 -2.73
N ASN A 634 8.42 -24.05 -2.82
CA ASN A 634 9.20 -23.61 -1.67
C ASN A 634 9.48 -22.11 -1.63
N ASP A 635 9.73 -21.48 -2.78
CA ASP A 635 10.04 -20.05 -2.85
C ASP A 635 8.76 -19.20 -2.62
N THR A 636 8.91 -18.12 -1.85
CA THR A 636 7.89 -17.08 -1.73
C THR A 636 8.05 -16.02 -2.83
N TRP A 637 6.97 -15.29 -3.12
CA TRP A 637 7.04 -14.19 -4.09
C TRP A 637 8.05 -13.11 -3.69
N GLN A 638 8.19 -12.83 -2.41
CA GLN A 638 9.16 -11.86 -1.90
C GLN A 638 10.60 -12.27 -2.18
N GLU A 639 10.93 -13.53 -1.99
CA GLU A 639 12.25 -14.09 -2.28
C GLU A 639 12.54 -14.12 -3.79
N TRP A 640 11.56 -14.52 -4.58
CA TRP A 640 11.65 -14.54 -6.03
C TRP A 640 11.87 -13.14 -6.60
N GLU A 641 11.12 -12.14 -6.18
CA GLU A 641 11.26 -10.75 -6.62
C GLU A 641 12.66 -10.20 -6.32
N ARG A 642 13.26 -10.54 -5.21
CA ARG A 642 14.66 -10.17 -4.90
C ARG A 642 15.65 -10.78 -5.88
N LYS A 643 15.42 -12.02 -6.32
CA LYS A 643 16.30 -12.72 -7.27
C LYS A 643 16.20 -12.17 -8.69
N VAL A 644 15.04 -11.67 -9.10
CA VAL A 644 14.79 -11.17 -10.48
C VAL A 644 14.88 -9.67 -10.64
N ASP A 645 15.12 -8.92 -9.61
CA ASP A 645 15.13 -7.44 -9.65
C ASP A 645 16.07 -6.88 -10.73
N PHE A 646 17.23 -7.51 -10.92
CA PHE A 646 18.20 -7.11 -11.94
C PHE A 646 17.76 -7.40 -13.40
N LEU A 647 16.77 -8.28 -13.62
CA LEU A 647 16.22 -8.61 -14.95
C LEU A 647 14.97 -7.80 -15.30
N GLU A 648 14.39 -7.10 -14.36
CA GLU A 648 13.09 -6.44 -14.50
C GLU A 648 13.09 -5.42 -15.66
N GLU A 649 14.09 -4.59 -15.77
CA GLU A 649 14.21 -3.61 -16.84
C GLU A 649 14.28 -4.26 -18.24
N ASN A 650 15.07 -5.30 -18.38
CA ASN A 650 15.22 -6.02 -19.64
C ASN A 650 13.91 -6.70 -20.04
N ILE A 651 13.23 -7.33 -19.09
CA ILE A 651 11.94 -7.99 -19.33
C ILE A 651 10.86 -6.96 -19.67
N THR A 652 10.84 -5.83 -18.98
CA THR A 652 9.92 -4.72 -19.26
C THR A 652 10.08 -4.20 -20.70
N ALA A 653 11.32 -3.96 -21.12
CA ALA A 653 11.61 -3.52 -22.47
C ALA A 653 11.19 -4.55 -23.53
N LEU A 654 11.44 -5.83 -23.30
CA LEU A 654 11.03 -6.91 -24.18
C LEU A 654 9.49 -7.05 -24.26
N LEU A 655 8.79 -6.89 -23.15
CA LEU A 655 7.33 -6.93 -23.12
C LEU A 655 6.69 -5.77 -23.88
N GLU A 656 7.23 -4.58 -23.75
CA GLU A 656 6.78 -3.40 -24.50
C GLU A 656 7.03 -3.57 -25.99
N GLU A 657 8.21 -4.05 -26.39
CA GLU A 657 8.53 -4.32 -27.79
C GLU A 657 7.61 -5.38 -28.38
N ALA A 658 7.36 -6.47 -27.66
CA ALA A 658 6.44 -7.54 -28.09
C ALA A 658 5.02 -7.02 -28.29
N GLN A 659 4.53 -6.14 -27.41
CA GLN A 659 3.21 -5.53 -27.55
C GLN A 659 3.13 -4.60 -28.76
N ILE A 660 4.14 -3.78 -28.99
CA ILE A 660 4.22 -2.91 -30.18
C ILE A 660 4.23 -3.75 -31.45
N GLN A 661 4.96 -4.85 -31.47
CA GLN A 661 5.00 -5.76 -32.61
C GLN A 661 3.64 -6.43 -32.83
N GLN A 662 2.96 -6.85 -31.77
CA GLN A 662 1.62 -7.42 -31.85
C GLN A 662 0.59 -6.42 -32.39
N GLU A 663 0.64 -5.16 -31.95
CA GLU A 663 -0.22 -4.10 -32.47
C GLU A 663 0.04 -3.82 -33.95
N LYS A 664 1.30 -3.81 -34.40
CA LYS A 664 1.65 -3.70 -35.82
C LYS A 664 1.11 -4.86 -36.62
N ASN A 665 1.26 -6.08 -36.10
CA ASN A 665 0.73 -7.29 -36.75
C ASN A 665 -0.80 -7.26 -36.83
N MET A 666 -1.48 -6.83 -35.79
CA MET A 666 -2.94 -6.63 -35.82
C MET A 666 -3.37 -5.58 -36.84
N TYR A 667 -2.64 -4.47 -36.92
CA TYR A 667 -2.91 -3.42 -37.89
C TYR A 667 -2.70 -3.93 -39.34
N GLU A 668 -1.65 -4.69 -39.59
CA GLU A 668 -1.40 -5.34 -40.89
C GLU A 668 -2.46 -6.37 -41.22
N LEU A 669 -2.90 -7.18 -40.25
CA LEU A 669 -4.01 -8.13 -40.43
C LEU A 669 -5.33 -7.41 -40.71
N GLN A 670 -5.61 -6.28 -40.05
CA GLN A 670 -6.77 -5.45 -40.40
C GLN A 670 -6.66 -4.85 -41.80
N LYS A 671 -5.47 -4.46 -42.24
CA LYS A 671 -5.20 -4.00 -43.57
C LYS A 671 -5.44 -5.11 -44.63
N LEU A 672 -5.06 -6.35 -44.33
CA LEU A 672 -5.33 -7.53 -45.14
C LEU A 672 -6.82 -7.86 -45.15
N ASN A 673 -7.54 -7.68 -44.03
CA ASN A 673 -9.01 -7.82 -44.00
C ASN A 673 -9.73 -6.70 -44.78
N SER A 674 -9.12 -5.54 -44.98
CA SER A 674 -9.64 -4.48 -45.84
C SER A 674 -9.38 -4.73 -47.33
N TRP A 675 -8.58 -5.73 -47.72
CA TRP A 675 -8.53 -6.29 -49.06
C TRP A 675 -9.77 -7.19 -49.28
N ASP A 676 -10.78 -6.59 -49.79
CA ASP A 676 -12.14 -7.10 -50.02
C ASP A 676 -12.26 -8.36 -50.88
N VAL A 677 -11.17 -9.04 -51.20
CA VAL A 677 -11.22 -10.23 -52.08
C VAL A 677 -11.52 -11.51 -51.30
N PHE A 678 -11.14 -11.61 -50.01
CA PHE A 678 -11.42 -12.80 -49.22
C PHE A 678 -12.47 -12.59 -48.12
N GLY A 679 -12.75 -11.37 -47.71
CA GLY A 679 -13.76 -11.06 -46.70
C GLY A 679 -15.17 -11.41 -47.12
N ASN A 680 -15.47 -11.28 -48.41
CA ASN A 680 -16.75 -11.67 -49.00
C ASN A 680 -16.88 -13.19 -49.26
N TRP A 681 -15.79 -13.96 -49.20
CA TRP A 681 -15.83 -15.41 -49.49
C TRP A 681 -16.30 -16.21 -48.26
N PHE A 682 -16.15 -15.70 -47.08
CA PHE A 682 -16.57 -16.34 -45.83
C PHE A 682 -17.81 -15.70 -45.20
N ASP A 683 -18.37 -14.68 -45.82
CA ASP A 683 -19.62 -14.10 -45.33
C ASP A 683 -20.77 -15.04 -45.73
N LEU A 684 -21.27 -15.77 -44.75
CA LEU A 684 -22.39 -16.70 -44.89
C LEU A 684 -23.60 -16.03 -45.54
N ALA A 685 -23.81 -14.75 -45.31
CA ALA A 685 -24.90 -13.99 -45.94
C ALA A 685 -24.70 -13.76 -47.46
N SER A 686 -23.46 -13.57 -47.91
CA SER A 686 -23.17 -13.48 -49.35
C SER A 686 -23.26 -14.86 -50.04
N TRP A 687 -22.82 -15.93 -49.38
CA TRP A 687 -22.97 -17.29 -49.88
C TRP A 687 -24.43 -17.70 -49.98
N ILE A 688 -25.28 -17.34 -49.04
CA ILE A 688 -26.73 -17.57 -49.11
C ILE A 688 -27.35 -16.84 -50.33
N ARG A 689 -26.92 -15.64 -50.63
CA ARG A 689 -27.36 -14.91 -51.84
C ARG A 689 -26.91 -15.62 -53.15
N TYR A 690 -25.69 -16.11 -53.25
CA TYR A 690 -25.22 -16.86 -54.42
C TYR A 690 -25.93 -18.20 -54.57
N ILE A 691 -26.22 -18.91 -53.49
CA ILE A 691 -27.05 -20.12 -53.50
C ILE A 691 -28.47 -19.78 -53.94
N GLN A 692 -29.03 -18.68 -53.51
CA GLN A 692 -30.33 -18.20 -53.91
C GLN A 692 -30.39 -17.88 -55.42
N TYR A 693 -29.36 -17.21 -55.96
CA TYR A 693 -29.24 -17.01 -57.43
C TYR A 693 -29.03 -18.31 -58.16
N GLY A 694 -28.28 -19.27 -57.67
CA GLY A 694 -28.13 -20.60 -58.23
C GLY A 694 -29.44 -21.34 -58.28
N ILE A 695 -30.26 -21.28 -57.26
CA ILE A 695 -31.62 -21.87 -57.23
C ILE A 695 -32.51 -21.19 -58.25
N TYR A 696 -32.48 -19.88 -58.44
CA TYR A 696 -33.26 -19.18 -59.46
C TYR A 696 -32.84 -19.55 -60.86
N ILE A 697 -31.57 -19.77 -61.19
CA ILE A 697 -31.06 -20.23 -62.43
C ILE A 697 -31.57 -21.66 -62.74
N VAL A 698 -31.48 -22.56 -61.71
CA VAL A 698 -31.98 -23.94 -61.90
C VAL A 698 -33.48 -23.95 -62.11
N VAL A 699 -34.25 -23.21 -61.38
CA VAL A 699 -35.68 -23.06 -61.54
C VAL A 699 -35.98 -22.45 -62.89
N GLY A 700 -35.22 -21.44 -63.33
CA GLY A 700 -35.38 -20.85 -64.71
C GLY A 700 -35.08 -21.81 -65.76
N VAL A 701 -34.07 -22.67 -65.68
CA VAL A 701 -33.76 -23.75 -66.68
C VAL A 701 -34.85 -24.80 -66.67
N ILE A 702 -35.39 -25.19 -65.49
CA ILE A 702 -36.52 -26.15 -65.45
C ILE A 702 -37.77 -25.57 -66.12
N LEU A 703 -38.08 -24.30 -65.82
CA LEU A 703 -39.21 -23.61 -66.44
C LEU A 703 -39.03 -23.47 -67.96
N LEU A 704 -37.82 -23.15 -68.42
CA LEU A 704 -37.48 -23.08 -69.82
C LEU A 704 -37.68 -24.45 -70.54
N ARG A 705 -37.26 -25.53 -69.89
CA ARG A 705 -37.48 -26.90 -70.40
C ARG A 705 -38.95 -27.22 -70.42
N ILE A 706 -39.73 -26.88 -69.46
CA ILE A 706 -41.16 -27.06 -69.40
C ILE A 706 -41.81 -26.25 -70.57
N VAL A 707 -41.39 -25.01 -70.80
CA VAL A 707 -41.88 -24.19 -71.88
C VAL A 707 -41.51 -24.80 -73.23
N ILE A 708 -40.28 -25.27 -73.44
CA ILE A 708 -39.83 -25.93 -74.66
C ILE A 708 -40.67 -27.23 -74.92
N TYR A 709 -40.91 -27.98 -73.83
CA TYR A 709 -41.74 -29.19 -73.92
C TYR A 709 -43.20 -28.87 -74.35
N ILE A 710 -43.78 -27.83 -73.73
CA ILE A 710 -45.11 -27.32 -74.07
C ILE A 710 -45.14 -26.83 -75.52
N VAL A 711 -44.12 -26.09 -75.95
CA VAL A 711 -44.01 -25.62 -77.37
C VAL A 711 -43.85 -26.79 -78.29
N GLN A 712 -43.06 -27.83 -77.98
CA GLN A 712 -42.92 -29.04 -78.73
C GLN A 712 -44.24 -29.84 -78.83
N MET A 713 -44.97 -29.92 -77.71
CA MET A 713 -46.26 -30.56 -77.67
C MET A 713 -47.31 -29.79 -78.42
N LEU A 714 -47.33 -28.47 -78.38
CA LEU A 714 -48.17 -27.59 -79.16
C LEU A 714 -47.81 -27.66 -80.66
N ALA A 715 -46.51 -27.74 -80.98
CA ALA A 715 -46.05 -27.96 -82.38
C ALA A 715 -46.47 -29.32 -82.89
N LYS A 716 -46.45 -30.35 -82.05
CA LYS A 716 -46.97 -31.68 -82.41
C LYS A 716 -48.50 -31.67 -82.55
N LEU A 717 -49.24 -30.89 -81.85
CA LEU A 717 -50.67 -30.68 -81.95
C LEU A 717 -51.03 -29.83 -83.17
N ARG A 718 -50.13 -28.97 -83.67
CA ARG A 718 -50.33 -28.15 -84.85
C ARG A 718 -50.00 -28.88 -86.14
N GLN A 719 -49.28 -30.01 -86.14
CA GLN A 719 -49.10 -30.93 -87.22
C GLN A 719 -50.24 -31.96 -87.14
N GLY A 720 -51.37 -31.53 -87.58
CA GLY A 720 -52.57 -32.37 -87.76
C GLY A 720 -52.30 -33.62 -88.55
N TYR A 721 -52.77 -34.65 -87.98
CA TYR A 721 -53.26 -35.83 -88.54
C TYR A 721 -53.03 -36.00 -90.02
N ARG A 722 -52.18 -36.94 -90.42
CA ARG A 722 -52.43 -37.74 -91.63
C ARG A 722 -52.05 -39.20 -91.37
N PRO A 723 -52.95 -40.05 -91.66
CA PRO A 723 -52.73 -41.48 -91.50
C PRO A 723 -52.20 -42.15 -92.75
N VAL A 724 -51.79 -43.35 -92.60
CA VAL A 724 -51.98 -44.41 -93.66
C VAL A 724 -50.75 -45.06 -94.23
N PHE A 725 -50.67 -46.29 -93.90
CA PHE A 725 -50.27 -47.46 -94.68
C PHE A 725 -48.91 -47.51 -95.38
N SER A 726 -48.12 -48.49 -95.25
CA SER A 726 -48.29 -49.93 -95.52
C SER A 726 -47.08 -50.76 -95.16
N SER A 727 -47.36 -51.90 -94.83
CA SER A 727 -46.53 -53.05 -94.49
C SER A 727 -45.66 -53.59 -95.68
N PRO A 728 -45.11 -54.74 -95.46
CA PRO A 728 -43.83 -55.23 -95.12
C PRO A 728 -43.15 -55.94 -96.26
N PRO A 729 -42.32 -56.83 -96.30
CA PRO A 729 -41.90 -57.92 -95.44
C PRO A 729 -40.36 -58.16 -95.49
N SER A 730 -39.69 -59.06 -95.00
CA SER A 730 -39.81 -60.41 -94.62
C SER A 730 -38.40 -60.99 -94.35
N TYR A 731 -38.37 -61.95 -93.49
CA TYR A 731 -37.51 -63.15 -93.42
C TYR A 731 -36.03 -63.00 -93.40
N SER A 732 -35.32 -63.86 -92.72
CA SER A 732 -35.45 -65.18 -92.14
C SER A 732 -34.35 -65.50 -91.18
N GLN A 733 -34.67 -66.15 -90.10
CA GLN A 733 -34.26 -67.52 -89.76
C GLN A 733 -32.73 -67.70 -89.55
N GLN A 734 -32.39 -68.18 -88.48
CA GLN A 734 -32.29 -69.46 -87.72
C GLN A 734 -30.86 -69.58 -87.29
N THR A 735 -30.42 -70.17 -86.28
CA THR A 735 -30.85 -71.27 -85.42
C THR A 735 -29.69 -71.46 -84.38
N HIS A 736 -30.06 -71.91 -83.23
CA HIS A 736 -29.43 -72.90 -82.41
C HIS A 736 -27.94 -72.77 -81.95
N ILE A 737 -27.53 -72.99 -80.81
CA ILE A 737 -27.59 -74.02 -79.74
C ILE A 737 -26.43 -73.78 -78.81
N GLN A 738 -26.69 -73.65 -77.50
CA GLN A 738 -26.22 -74.46 -76.41
C GLN A 738 -24.71 -74.44 -75.92
N GLN A 739 -24.63 -74.33 -74.66
CA GLN A 739 -23.75 -74.90 -73.73
C GLN A 739 -22.45 -74.21 -73.30
N ASP A 740 -22.53 -73.83 -72.03
CA ASP A 740 -21.44 -73.80 -71.05
C ASP A 740 -20.42 -74.98 -71.20
N PRO A 741 -19.30 -75.02 -70.49
CA PRO A 741 -18.72 -74.10 -69.49
C PRO A 741 -17.17 -73.96 -69.56
N ALA A 742 -16.60 -73.35 -68.60
CA ALA A 742 -15.26 -73.47 -68.06
C ALA A 742 -14.13 -72.59 -68.58
N LEU A 743 -13.65 -71.86 -67.55
CA LEU A 743 -12.31 -71.34 -67.35
C LEU A 743 -11.15 -72.16 -67.89
N PRO A 744 -9.88 -71.71 -68.07
CA PRO A 744 -9.25 -70.52 -67.55
C PRO A 744 -8.10 -69.91 -68.45
N THR A 745 -7.60 -68.79 -68.00
CA THR A 745 -6.21 -68.35 -68.07
C THR A 745 -5.56 -67.86 -69.41
N ARG A 746 -5.01 -66.72 -69.27
CA ARG A 746 -3.65 -66.25 -69.62
C ARG A 746 -3.34 -65.63 -70.96
N GLU A 747 -2.81 -64.42 -70.76
CA GLU A 747 -1.69 -63.78 -71.53
C GLU A 747 -1.77 -63.51 -73.03
N GLY A 748 -1.52 -62.27 -73.32
CA GLY A 748 -0.49 -61.89 -74.31
C GLY A 748 -0.90 -61.09 -75.48
N LYS A 749 -0.40 -59.87 -75.50
CA LYS A 749 0.23 -59.13 -76.57
C LYS A 749 -0.49 -58.78 -77.89
N GLU A 750 -0.45 -57.44 -78.09
CA GLU A 750 0.00 -56.67 -79.18
C GLU A 750 -0.54 -56.96 -80.57
N GLY A 751 -0.92 -55.88 -81.24
CA GLY A 751 -0.77 -55.67 -82.64
C GLY A 751 -1.86 -54.88 -83.37
N ASP A 752 -1.63 -53.63 -83.46
CA ASP A 752 -1.59 -52.77 -84.67
C ASP A 752 -2.59 -52.93 -85.76
N GLY A 753 -3.11 -51.81 -86.18
CA GLY A 753 -3.39 -51.47 -87.63
C GLY A 753 -4.84 -51.25 -88.10
N GLY A 754 -5.05 -50.01 -88.39
CA GLY A 754 -5.86 -49.76 -89.56
C GLY A 754 -7.13 -48.89 -89.50
N GLU A 755 -6.98 -47.72 -89.96
CA GLU A 755 -7.99 -46.68 -90.31
C GLU A 755 -9.28 -47.15 -90.98
N SER A 756 -10.37 -46.51 -90.73
CA SER A 756 -11.05 -45.50 -91.56
C SER A 756 -12.48 -45.22 -91.13
N GLY A 757 -12.73 -44.02 -90.90
CA GLY A 757 -13.84 -43.18 -91.44
C GLY A 757 -15.28 -43.55 -91.10
N GLY A 758 -15.94 -42.65 -90.48
CA GLY A 758 -17.39 -42.55 -90.54
C GLY A 758 -18.02 -41.77 -89.39
N ASN A 759 -18.28 -40.54 -89.59
CA ASN A 759 -19.01 -39.61 -88.74
C ASN A 759 -20.33 -40.19 -88.21
N SER A 760 -20.48 -40.23 -86.96
CA SER A 760 -21.71 -39.88 -86.20
C SER A 760 -21.48 -39.54 -84.86
N SER A 761 -21.44 -38.28 -84.55
CA SER A 761 -21.45 -37.71 -83.22
C SER A 761 -22.76 -38.12 -82.56
N TRP A 762 -22.60 -38.87 -81.38
CA TRP A 762 -23.48 -38.72 -80.24
C TRP A 762 -23.70 -40.01 -79.37
N PRO A 763 -22.67 -40.69 -79.02
CA PRO A 763 -22.77 -41.48 -77.75
C PRO A 763 -21.74 -41.13 -76.68
N TRP A 764 -20.64 -40.37 -76.99
CA TRP A 764 -19.53 -40.19 -76.08
C TRP A 764 -19.82 -39.33 -74.86
N GLN A 765 -20.78 -38.41 -74.92
CA GLN A 765 -21.10 -37.53 -73.83
C GLN A 765 -21.83 -38.24 -72.68
N ILE A 766 -22.63 -39.23 -72.99
CA ILE A 766 -23.42 -39.97 -72.02
C ILE A 766 -22.51 -40.93 -71.22
N GLU A 767 -21.59 -41.63 -71.88
CA GLU A 767 -20.64 -42.54 -71.26
C GLU A 767 -19.65 -41.77 -70.34
N TYR A 768 -19.17 -40.63 -70.82
CA TYR A 768 -18.29 -39.77 -70.03
C TYR A 768 -18.99 -39.18 -68.78
N ILE A 769 -20.24 -38.84 -68.94
CA ILE A 769 -21.07 -38.39 -67.79
C ILE A 769 -21.29 -39.58 -66.81
N HIS A 770 -21.58 -40.78 -67.36
CA HIS A 770 -21.67 -41.95 -66.44
C HIS A 770 -20.37 -42.37 -65.85
N PHE A 771 -19.22 -42.14 -66.45
CA PHE A 771 -17.92 -42.35 -65.88
C PHE A 771 -17.63 -41.34 -64.76
N LEU A 772 -17.87 -40.04 -64.99
CA LEU A 772 -17.75 -39.01 -64.05
C LEU A 772 -18.64 -39.23 -62.81
N ILE A 773 -19.87 -39.60 -62.97
CA ILE A 773 -20.82 -39.95 -61.96
C ILE A 773 -20.35 -41.17 -61.13
N ARG A 774 -19.81 -42.22 -61.79
CA ARG A 774 -19.21 -43.34 -61.05
C ARG A 774 -17.96 -42.96 -60.27
N GLN A 775 -17.11 -42.06 -60.77
CA GLN A 775 -15.95 -41.58 -60.08
C GLN A 775 -16.39 -40.70 -58.88
N LEU A 776 -17.38 -39.82 -59.05
CA LEU A 776 -17.94 -38.99 -58.01
C LEU A 776 -18.56 -39.83 -56.90
N ILE A 777 -19.30 -40.85 -57.24
CA ILE A 777 -19.88 -41.79 -56.24
C ILE A 777 -18.78 -42.56 -55.52
N ARG A 778 -17.72 -42.97 -56.19
CA ARG A 778 -16.56 -43.60 -55.53
C ARG A 778 -15.84 -42.64 -54.55
N LEU A 779 -15.69 -41.41 -54.95
CA LEU A 779 -15.08 -40.38 -54.15
C LEU A 779 -15.95 -40.03 -52.96
N LEU A 780 -17.24 -39.91 -53.15
CA LEU A 780 -18.22 -39.69 -52.07
C LEU A 780 -18.29 -40.90 -51.07
N THR A 781 -18.25 -42.12 -51.57
CA THR A 781 -18.23 -43.30 -50.68
C THR A 781 -16.91 -43.45 -49.93
N TRP A 782 -15.79 -43.08 -50.58
CA TRP A 782 -14.49 -43.04 -49.89
C TRP A 782 -14.47 -41.96 -48.82
N LEU A 783 -14.96 -40.76 -49.12
CA LEU A 783 -15.06 -39.65 -48.16
C LEU A 783 -16.00 -39.99 -47.00
N PHE A 784 -17.14 -40.63 -47.30
CA PHE A 784 -18.10 -41.06 -46.28
C PHE A 784 -17.51 -42.12 -45.34
N ASN A 785 -16.79 -43.10 -45.88
CA ASN A 785 -16.15 -44.13 -45.11
C ASN A 785 -14.98 -43.57 -44.23
N ASN A 786 -14.17 -42.64 -44.77
CA ASN A 786 -13.13 -41.97 -44.01
C ASN A 786 -13.72 -41.06 -42.92
N CYS A 787 -14.77 -40.32 -43.20
CA CYS A 787 -15.49 -39.48 -42.24
C CYS A 787 -16.12 -40.34 -41.12
N ARG A 788 -16.70 -41.50 -41.46
CA ARG A 788 -17.23 -42.44 -40.48
C ARG A 788 -16.16 -43.05 -39.60
N THR A 789 -15.00 -43.40 -40.12
CA THR A 789 -13.86 -43.89 -39.34
C THR A 789 -13.23 -42.81 -38.47
N LEU A 790 -13.15 -41.58 -38.95
CA LEU A 790 -12.69 -40.43 -38.13
C LEU A 790 -13.70 -40.12 -37.04
N LEU A 791 -14.97 -40.10 -37.30
CA LEU A 791 -16.02 -39.89 -36.33
C LEU A 791 -16.04 -41.00 -35.25
N SER A 792 -15.86 -42.27 -35.64
CA SER A 792 -15.79 -43.36 -34.66
C SER A 792 -14.55 -43.27 -33.76
N ARG A 793 -13.38 -42.87 -34.30
CA ARG A 793 -12.19 -42.63 -33.53
C ARG A 793 -12.35 -41.42 -32.62
N ALA A 794 -12.91 -40.33 -33.13
CA ALA A 794 -13.23 -39.15 -32.34
C ALA A 794 -14.19 -39.49 -31.18
N TYR A 795 -15.22 -40.31 -31.47
CA TYR A 795 -16.14 -40.75 -30.43
C TYR A 795 -15.48 -41.62 -29.34
N GLN A 796 -14.58 -42.51 -29.73
CA GLN A 796 -13.81 -43.35 -28.80
C GLN A 796 -12.86 -42.53 -27.93
N ILE A 797 -12.32 -41.39 -28.42
CA ILE A 797 -11.48 -40.46 -27.66
C ILE A 797 -12.34 -39.55 -26.80
N LEU A 798 -13.51 -39.13 -27.29
CA LEU A 798 -14.38 -38.21 -26.56
C LEU A 798 -15.14 -38.88 -25.38
N GLN A 799 -15.45 -40.18 -25.53
CA GLN A 799 -16.22 -40.90 -24.53
C GLN A 799 -15.58 -40.91 -23.11
N PRO A 800 -14.30 -41.23 -22.95
CA PRO A 800 -13.66 -41.14 -21.64
C PRO A 800 -13.52 -39.71 -21.11
N ILE A 801 -13.42 -38.73 -21.99
CA ILE A 801 -13.39 -37.33 -21.65
C ILE A 801 -14.74 -36.86 -21.11
N LEU A 802 -15.82 -37.24 -21.81
CA LEU A 802 -17.19 -36.95 -21.37
C LEU A 802 -17.52 -37.65 -20.04
N GLN A 803 -17.08 -38.90 -19.82
CA GLN A 803 -17.25 -39.57 -18.54
C GLN A 803 -16.47 -38.89 -17.41
N ARG A 804 -15.26 -38.41 -17.65
CA ARG A 804 -14.49 -37.64 -16.67
C ARG A 804 -15.15 -36.27 -16.40
N LEU A 805 -15.67 -35.64 -17.44
CA LEU A 805 -16.39 -34.38 -17.32
C LEU A 805 -17.69 -34.54 -16.51
N SER A 806 -18.46 -35.61 -16.79
CA SER A 806 -19.68 -35.90 -16.03
C SER A 806 -19.39 -36.20 -14.56
N ALA A 807 -18.31 -36.94 -14.25
CA ALA A 807 -17.88 -37.19 -12.88
C ALA A 807 -17.38 -35.89 -12.20
N ALA A 808 -16.71 -35.02 -12.93
CA ALA A 808 -16.31 -33.70 -12.41
C ALA A 808 -17.54 -32.81 -12.16
N LEU A 809 -18.50 -32.81 -13.06
CA LEU A 809 -19.78 -32.09 -12.90
C LEU A 809 -20.61 -32.61 -11.71
N GLN A 810 -20.61 -33.93 -11.46
CA GLN A 810 -21.26 -34.48 -10.27
C GLN A 810 -20.57 -34.03 -8.99
N ARG A 811 -19.23 -33.99 -8.95
CA ARG A 811 -18.49 -33.46 -7.80
C ARG A 811 -18.71 -31.96 -7.61
N ILE A 812 -18.77 -31.19 -8.68
CA ILE A 812 -19.12 -29.77 -8.64
C ILE A 812 -20.55 -29.57 -8.11
N ARG A 813 -21.47 -30.45 -8.51
CA ARG A 813 -22.87 -30.39 -8.04
C ARG A 813 -23.00 -30.70 -6.56
N GLU A 814 -22.19 -31.61 -6.00
CA GLU A 814 -22.12 -31.87 -4.57
C GLU A 814 -21.50 -30.71 -3.78
N VAL A 815 -20.46 -30.07 -4.33
CA VAL A 815 -19.85 -28.88 -3.72
C VAL A 815 -20.82 -27.69 -3.77
N LEU A 816 -21.55 -27.51 -4.86
CA LEU A 816 -22.55 -26.45 -5.00
C LEU A 816 -23.76 -26.62 -4.06
N ARG A 817 -24.11 -27.85 -3.69
CA ARG A 817 -25.20 -28.10 -2.73
C ARG A 817 -24.87 -27.67 -1.30
N THR A 818 -23.60 -27.62 -0.95
CA THR A 818 -23.13 -27.19 0.38
C THR A 818 -22.90 -25.68 0.52
N GLU A 819 -22.87 -24.94 -0.59
CA GLU A 819 -22.56 -23.49 -0.59
C GLU A 819 -23.74 -22.59 -1.01
N LEU A 820 -24.94 -23.15 -1.12
CA LEU A 820 -26.11 -22.45 -1.72
C LEU A 820 -26.64 -21.25 -0.89
N THR A 821 -26.16 -21.04 0.32
CA THR A 821 -26.60 -19.92 1.17
C THR A 821 -25.87 -18.59 0.88
N TYR A 822 -24.73 -18.63 0.20
CA TYR A 822 -23.99 -17.41 -0.16
C TYR A 822 -24.33 -16.86 -1.56
N LEU A 823 -24.98 -17.66 -2.40
CA LEU A 823 -25.34 -17.27 -3.77
C LEU A 823 -26.60 -16.40 -3.86
N GLN A 824 -27.33 -16.22 -2.77
CA GLN A 824 -28.58 -15.43 -2.80
C GLN A 824 -28.31 -13.93 -3.07
N TYR A 825 -27.18 -13.39 -2.63
CA TYR A 825 -26.78 -12.00 -2.89
C TYR A 825 -26.11 -11.80 -4.27
N GLY A 826 -25.39 -12.79 -4.76
CA GLY A 826 -24.79 -12.75 -6.10
C GLY A 826 -25.80 -13.03 -7.21
N TRP A 827 -26.85 -13.82 -6.90
CA TRP A 827 -27.89 -14.21 -7.86
C TRP A 827 -28.79 -13.04 -8.27
N SER A 828 -29.05 -12.08 -7.39
CA SER A 828 -29.84 -10.89 -7.76
C SER A 828 -29.11 -10.05 -8.83
N TYR A 829 -27.81 -9.86 -8.69
CA TYR A 829 -27.01 -9.12 -9.67
C TYR A 829 -26.86 -9.87 -11.00
N PHE A 830 -26.67 -11.20 -10.92
CA PHE A 830 -26.57 -12.03 -12.12
C PHE A 830 -27.92 -12.11 -12.85
N HIS A 831 -29.00 -12.24 -12.12
CA HIS A 831 -30.36 -12.29 -12.66
C HIS A 831 -30.71 -10.96 -13.37
N GLU A 832 -30.33 -9.83 -12.79
CA GLU A 832 -30.57 -8.53 -13.39
C GLU A 832 -29.73 -8.31 -14.66
N ALA A 833 -28.46 -8.74 -14.65
CA ALA A 833 -27.57 -8.69 -15.83
C ALA A 833 -28.05 -9.64 -16.95
N VAL A 834 -28.51 -10.84 -16.59
CA VAL A 834 -29.06 -11.81 -17.55
C VAL A 834 -30.40 -11.32 -18.10
N GLN A 835 -31.27 -10.73 -17.28
CA GLN A 835 -32.52 -10.13 -17.77
C GLN A 835 -32.25 -8.95 -18.71
N ALA A 836 -31.26 -8.11 -18.40
CA ALA A 836 -30.87 -7.02 -19.29
C ALA A 836 -30.30 -7.56 -20.62
N GLY A 837 -29.43 -8.55 -20.57
CA GLY A 837 -28.89 -9.23 -21.75
C GLY A 837 -29.97 -9.95 -22.58
N TRP A 838 -30.91 -10.59 -21.90
CA TRP A 838 -32.03 -11.29 -22.57
C TRP A 838 -33.02 -10.32 -23.23
N ARG A 839 -33.33 -9.18 -22.57
CA ARG A 839 -34.13 -8.12 -23.19
C ARG A 839 -33.45 -7.54 -24.42
N SER A 840 -32.18 -7.27 -24.35
CA SER A 840 -31.41 -6.79 -25.49
C SER A 840 -31.39 -7.81 -26.64
N ALA A 841 -31.20 -9.10 -26.32
CA ALA A 841 -31.22 -10.18 -27.32
C ALA A 841 -32.61 -10.40 -27.90
N THR A 842 -33.68 -10.34 -27.13
CA THR A 842 -35.05 -10.47 -27.61
C THR A 842 -35.48 -9.25 -28.42
N GLU A 843 -35.04 -8.05 -28.10
CA GLU A 843 -35.30 -6.84 -28.89
C GLU A 843 -34.59 -6.90 -30.26
N THR A 844 -33.33 -7.37 -30.30
CA THR A 844 -32.59 -7.56 -31.56
C THR A 844 -33.18 -8.69 -32.40
N LEU A 845 -33.60 -9.80 -31.77
CA LEU A 845 -34.27 -10.90 -32.51
C LEU A 845 -35.68 -10.50 -32.99
N ALA A 846 -36.43 -9.75 -32.21
CA ALA A 846 -37.71 -9.23 -32.59
C ALA A 846 -37.61 -8.22 -33.75
N GLY A 847 -36.59 -7.37 -33.71
CA GLY A 847 -36.26 -6.46 -34.81
C GLY A 847 -35.91 -7.20 -36.08
N ALA A 848 -35.01 -8.20 -36.01
CA ALA A 848 -34.63 -9.04 -37.17
C ALA A 848 -35.80 -9.87 -37.71
N TRP A 849 -36.68 -10.39 -36.83
CA TRP A 849 -37.88 -11.12 -37.24
C TRP A 849 -38.93 -10.19 -37.87
N GLY A 850 -39.07 -8.98 -37.36
CA GLY A 850 -39.91 -7.94 -37.93
C GLY A 850 -39.50 -7.59 -39.37
N ASP A 851 -38.19 -7.40 -39.59
CA ASP A 851 -37.60 -7.09 -40.88
C ASP A 851 -37.74 -8.29 -41.88
N LEU A 852 -37.55 -9.51 -41.38
CA LEU A 852 -37.76 -10.72 -42.18
C LEU A 852 -39.24 -10.87 -42.57
N TRP A 853 -40.17 -10.63 -41.65
CA TRP A 853 -41.59 -10.72 -41.89
C TRP A 853 -42.09 -9.65 -42.86
N GLU A 854 -41.54 -8.45 -42.76
CA GLU A 854 -41.89 -7.36 -43.68
C GLU A 854 -41.33 -7.59 -45.07
N THR A 855 -40.13 -8.17 -45.22
CA THR A 855 -39.57 -8.58 -46.51
C THR A 855 -40.38 -9.72 -47.16
N LEU A 856 -40.80 -10.71 -46.38
CA LEU A 856 -41.68 -11.77 -46.82
C LEU A 856 -43.06 -11.21 -47.26
N ARG A 857 -43.60 -10.29 -46.51
CA ARG A 857 -44.88 -9.63 -46.83
C ARG A 857 -44.81 -8.73 -48.05
N ARG A 858 -43.68 -8.05 -48.27
CA ARG A 858 -43.40 -7.31 -49.54
C ARG A 858 -43.24 -8.24 -50.70
N GLY A 859 -42.52 -9.35 -50.56
CA GLY A 859 -42.39 -10.40 -51.58
C GLY A 859 -43.72 -11.07 -51.93
N GLY A 860 -44.53 -11.40 -50.90
CA GLY A 860 -45.87 -11.95 -51.09
C GLY A 860 -46.83 -10.99 -51.87
N ARG A 861 -46.79 -9.71 -51.52
CA ARG A 861 -47.56 -8.68 -52.20
C ARG A 861 -47.10 -8.53 -53.69
N TRP A 862 -45.79 -8.68 -53.91
CA TRP A 862 -45.25 -8.63 -55.31
C TRP A 862 -45.69 -9.83 -56.16
N ILE A 863 -45.70 -11.05 -55.59
CA ILE A 863 -46.16 -12.26 -56.22
C ILE A 863 -47.67 -12.21 -56.53
N LEU A 864 -48.46 -11.65 -55.58
CA LEU A 864 -49.92 -11.49 -55.80
C LEU A 864 -50.27 -10.40 -56.82
N ALA A 865 -49.36 -9.45 -57.09
CA ALA A 865 -49.54 -8.40 -58.08
C ALA A 865 -49.19 -8.83 -59.50
N ILE A 866 -48.48 -9.96 -59.70
CA ILE A 866 -48.09 -10.50 -61.02
C ILE A 866 -49.29 -10.81 -61.91
N PRO A 867 -50.36 -11.48 -61.43
CA PRO A 867 -51.55 -11.74 -62.28
C PRO A 867 -52.26 -10.48 -62.77
N ARG A 868 -52.29 -9.43 -61.92
CA ARG A 868 -52.87 -8.14 -62.25
C ARG A 868 -52.09 -7.40 -63.36
N ARG A 869 -50.78 -7.42 -63.29
CA ARG A 869 -49.90 -6.81 -64.32
C ARG A 869 -49.90 -7.57 -65.62
N ILE A 870 -50.02 -8.89 -65.61
CA ILE A 870 -50.18 -9.70 -66.79
C ILE A 870 -51.52 -9.41 -67.45
N ARG A 871 -52.59 -9.25 -66.67
CA ARG A 871 -53.93 -8.93 -67.22
C ARG A 871 -53.96 -7.52 -67.84
N GLN A 872 -53.33 -6.54 -67.17
CA GLN A 872 -53.19 -5.17 -67.70
C GLN A 872 -52.32 -5.12 -68.99
N GLY A 873 -51.24 -5.92 -69.01
CA GLY A 873 -50.42 -6.00 -70.24
C GLY A 873 -51.14 -6.66 -71.43
N LEU A 874 -52.05 -7.62 -71.18
CA LEU A 874 -52.86 -8.24 -72.20
C LEU A 874 -54.01 -7.33 -72.69
N GLU A 875 -54.59 -6.48 -71.85
CA GLU A 875 -55.59 -5.48 -72.22
C GLU A 875 -55.00 -4.34 -73.01
N LEU A 876 -53.70 -4.00 -72.86
CA LEU A 876 -53.00 -2.97 -73.65
C LEU A 876 -52.55 -3.48 -75.07
N THR A 877 -52.51 -4.78 -75.25
CA THR A 877 -52.18 -5.37 -76.61
C THR A 877 -53.42 -5.74 -77.47
N LEU A 878 -54.59 -5.59 -76.87
CA LEU A 878 -55.90 -5.82 -77.61
C LEU A 878 -56.64 -4.53 -77.89
N LEU A 879 -56.11 -3.37 -77.55
CA LEU A 879 -56.50 -2.02 -77.97
C LEU A 879 -55.43 -1.49 -78.94
#